data_7001aa06a6b80799737e7eb07bd4d521
#
_entry.id   7001aa06a6b80799737e7eb07bd4d521
#
_cell.length_a   1.000
_cell.length_b   1.000
_cell.length_c   1.000
_cell.angle_alpha   90.00
_cell.angle_beta   90.00
_cell.angle_gamma   90.00
#
_symmetry.space_group_name_H-M   'P 1'
#
loop_
_entity.id
_entity.type
_entity.pdbx_description
1 polymer ?
#
loop_
_entity_poly.entity_id
_entity_poly.type
_entity_poly.pdbx_seq_one_letter_code
_entity_poly.pdbx_strand_id
1 'polypeptide(L)'
;MATIAIVSTQAKNITTPKTNGYPITQVPFTAVKVNAQTFWGQRIKAAREVTIPLAFEKCETTHRYDNFKMAAYTLQHPGHNGLQTPQWDVSKLKCLPFDDTDVYKTIEGASYILQTYPDNRLKQYIDSILDIVAAAQEPDGYLYTARTVNPAHPHQWSGAKRWVEEEVLSHELYNLGHMVDAACAHYQATGSNKFLNIARRYADCVIREVGPRPGQVCVTPGHQIAEMALTRLYLLTGDKRYLDEAKFLLDYRGKTPTHNIYSQSHKPVIEQTEAWGHAVRAGYMYAGMADVAALTGDTAYINALNAICNNIVSRKYYITGGVGARHEGEAFGADYELPNLTAYNETCAAISMVYLFHRMFLMQGDAKYIDCMERTLYNGVISGMSVDGGRFFYPNPLSSDGNTERQPWFGCACCPSNLCRFIPSFPGYVYAVKDRTLYVNLFTGNTAHVEIEGKAVVLEQQTDYPWNGDINLRIQKNQAKAFAMAIRIPGWAVNTPVPSDLYRYTDCQTRNYQITVNGKPVDGVKTDKGYLIINRVWKKGDVVSLHLDMPVRTVVANPQVTDDRGRVAVERGPLVYCAEAADNTSHSIFRFLMPTNPQFNVVDRTINGQHQVSFGVKAIEVDGQTVDTDADGRVKVSDTRLTLIPYYAWNHRGADDMEVWLPQSIEALGNYR
;
A
#
# COMPACT_ATOMS: atom_id res chain seq x y z
N MET A 1 -35.57 -2.44 -40.89
CA MET A 1 -34.19 -2.93 -40.63
C MET A 1 -33.29 -1.72 -40.44
N ALA A 2 -32.98 -1.39 -39.20
CA ALA A 2 -32.08 -0.28 -38.86
C ALA A 2 -30.74 -0.90 -38.47
N THR A 3 -29.73 -0.64 -39.31
CA THR A 3 -28.36 -1.12 -39.11
C THR A 3 -27.70 -0.31 -37.98
N ILE A 4 -27.46 -0.95 -36.85
CA ILE A 4 -26.68 -0.36 -35.75
C ILE A 4 -25.22 -0.42 -36.16
N ALA A 5 -24.65 0.73 -36.46
CA ALA A 5 -23.20 0.89 -36.65
C ALA A 5 -22.50 0.76 -35.32
N ILE A 6 -21.76 -0.33 -35.14
CA ILE A 6 -20.83 -0.50 -33.99
C ILE A 6 -19.64 0.41 -34.27
N VAL A 7 -19.59 1.54 -33.58
CA VAL A 7 -18.38 2.40 -33.51
C VAL A 7 -17.38 1.70 -32.65
N SER A 8 -16.42 1.01 -33.24
CA SER A 8 -15.22 0.52 -32.55
C SER A 8 -14.37 1.72 -32.18
N THR A 9 -14.44 2.15 -30.92
CA THR A 9 -13.43 3.04 -30.35
C THR A 9 -12.11 2.28 -30.31
N GLN A 10 -11.25 2.57 -31.27
CA GLN A 10 -9.84 2.15 -31.22
C GLN A 10 -9.24 2.63 -29.88
N ALA A 11 -8.85 1.68 -29.03
CA ALA A 11 -7.94 1.95 -27.93
C ALA A 11 -6.69 2.59 -28.53
N LYS A 12 -6.48 3.89 -28.26
CA LYS A 12 -5.24 4.56 -28.63
C LYS A 12 -4.11 3.77 -28.03
N ASN A 13 -3.16 3.35 -28.88
CA ASN A 13 -1.92 2.72 -28.46
C ASN A 13 -1.26 3.60 -27.40
N ILE A 14 -1.35 3.21 -26.12
CA ILE A 14 -0.56 3.78 -25.06
C ILE A 14 0.85 3.25 -25.33
N THR A 15 1.68 4.08 -25.94
CA THR A 15 3.11 3.79 -26.06
C THR A 15 3.65 3.73 -24.63
N THR A 16 4.02 2.55 -24.18
CA THR A 16 4.80 2.35 -22.95
C THR A 16 5.98 3.31 -22.99
N PRO A 17 6.22 4.13 -21.95
CA PRO A 17 7.38 5.00 -21.91
C PRO A 17 8.63 4.17 -22.16
N LYS A 18 9.52 4.66 -23.01
CA LYS A 18 10.86 4.08 -23.17
C LYS A 18 11.52 4.10 -21.80
N THR A 19 11.69 2.91 -21.22
CA THR A 19 12.36 2.59 -19.95
C THR A 19 12.19 3.64 -18.83
N ASN A 20 11.52 3.27 -17.77
CA ASN A 20 11.43 4.03 -16.52
C ASN A 20 12.76 4.01 -15.70
N GLY A 21 13.89 3.72 -16.34
CA GLY A 21 15.20 3.59 -15.71
C GLY A 21 15.44 2.27 -14.97
N TYR A 22 14.38 1.54 -14.63
CA TYR A 22 14.53 0.24 -13.96
C TYR A 22 14.98 -0.87 -14.93
N PRO A 23 15.84 -1.83 -14.48
CA PRO A 23 16.20 -2.99 -15.26
C PRO A 23 15.03 -3.92 -15.60
N ILE A 24 13.99 -3.92 -14.76
CA ILE A 24 12.76 -4.70 -14.90
C ILE A 24 11.59 -3.73 -15.07
N THR A 25 10.71 -4.00 -16.02
CA THR A 25 9.55 -3.15 -16.29
C THR A 25 8.28 -3.79 -15.76
N GLN A 26 7.55 -3.07 -14.96
CA GLN A 26 6.21 -3.44 -14.49
C GLN A 26 5.25 -3.61 -15.67
N VAL A 27 4.44 -4.68 -15.66
CA VAL A 27 3.30 -4.78 -16.57
C VAL A 27 2.21 -3.80 -16.10
N PRO A 28 1.71 -2.92 -16.98
CA PRO A 28 0.70 -1.94 -16.58
C PRO A 28 -0.55 -2.62 -15.99
N PHE A 29 -1.12 -2.05 -14.92
CA PHE A 29 -2.31 -2.61 -14.28
C PHE A 29 -3.50 -2.73 -15.27
N THR A 30 -3.60 -1.87 -16.27
CA THR A 30 -4.60 -1.92 -17.33
C THR A 30 -4.45 -3.12 -18.27
N ALA A 31 -3.27 -3.73 -18.31
CA ALA A 31 -3.00 -4.93 -19.09
C ALA A 31 -3.37 -6.23 -18.34
N VAL A 32 -3.74 -6.15 -17.05
CA VAL A 32 -4.04 -7.29 -16.19
C VAL A 32 -5.49 -7.18 -15.70
N LYS A 33 -6.37 -7.98 -16.28
CA LYS A 33 -7.79 -8.03 -15.88
C LYS A 33 -7.99 -9.09 -14.81
N VAL A 34 -8.08 -8.67 -13.56
CA VAL A 34 -8.35 -9.55 -12.41
C VAL A 34 -9.81 -10.03 -12.47
N ASN A 35 -10.03 -11.31 -12.21
CA ASN A 35 -11.37 -11.89 -12.16
C ASN A 35 -12.10 -11.36 -10.89
N ALA A 36 -13.30 -10.82 -11.08
CA ALA A 36 -14.09 -10.20 -10.02
C ALA A 36 -14.47 -11.14 -8.86
N GLN A 37 -14.46 -12.46 -9.06
CA GLN A 37 -14.79 -13.45 -8.03
C GLN A 37 -13.59 -13.85 -7.16
N THR A 38 -12.36 -13.46 -7.55
CA THR A 38 -11.15 -13.76 -6.78
C THR A 38 -11.02 -12.86 -5.56
N PHE A 39 -10.13 -13.25 -4.67
CA PHE A 39 -9.83 -12.51 -3.44
C PHE A 39 -9.56 -11.01 -3.70
N TRP A 40 -8.68 -10.69 -4.66
CA TRP A 40 -8.38 -9.30 -5.02
C TRP A 40 -9.45 -8.66 -5.91
N GLY A 41 -10.11 -9.45 -6.75
CA GLY A 41 -11.20 -8.95 -7.59
C GLY A 41 -12.37 -8.39 -6.78
N GLN A 42 -12.69 -9.03 -5.65
CA GLN A 42 -13.70 -8.53 -4.71
C GLN A 42 -13.28 -7.20 -4.05
N ARG A 43 -11.98 -7.02 -3.68
CA ARG A 43 -11.47 -5.77 -3.11
C ARG A 43 -11.49 -4.63 -4.12
N ILE A 44 -11.08 -4.89 -5.36
CA ILE A 44 -11.15 -3.90 -6.46
C ILE A 44 -12.62 -3.51 -6.74
N LYS A 45 -13.54 -4.48 -6.70
CA LYS A 45 -14.97 -4.23 -6.84
C LYS A 45 -15.48 -3.33 -5.68
N ALA A 46 -15.16 -3.66 -4.44
CA ALA A 46 -15.52 -2.87 -3.26
C ALA A 46 -14.96 -1.44 -3.34
N ALA A 47 -13.70 -1.29 -3.76
CA ALA A 47 -13.10 0.03 -3.96
C ALA A 47 -13.86 0.85 -5.02
N ARG A 48 -14.23 0.23 -6.15
CA ARG A 48 -14.98 0.88 -7.24
C ARG A 48 -16.39 1.26 -6.84
N GLU A 49 -17.12 0.35 -6.17
CA GLU A 49 -18.56 0.48 -5.93
C GLU A 49 -18.88 1.16 -4.61
N VAL A 50 -17.97 1.16 -3.64
CA VAL A 50 -18.19 1.71 -2.29
C VAL A 50 -17.14 2.74 -1.91
N THR A 51 -15.85 2.39 -1.89
CA THR A 51 -14.80 3.27 -1.31
C THR A 51 -14.66 4.58 -2.09
N ILE A 52 -14.61 4.54 -3.42
CA ILE A 52 -14.45 5.75 -4.25
C ILE A 52 -15.69 6.64 -4.19
N PRO A 53 -16.92 6.12 -4.36
CA PRO A 53 -18.13 6.94 -4.15
C PRO A 53 -18.20 7.55 -2.76
N LEU A 54 -17.88 6.79 -1.70
CA LEU A 54 -17.82 7.29 -0.33
C LEU A 54 -16.77 8.40 -0.18
N ALA A 55 -15.59 8.25 -0.78
CA ALA A 55 -14.53 9.26 -0.70
C ALA A 55 -14.99 10.59 -1.35
N PHE A 56 -15.68 10.54 -2.49
CA PHE A 56 -16.28 11.75 -3.09
C PHE A 56 -17.36 12.37 -2.21
N GLU A 57 -18.27 11.56 -1.64
CA GLU A 57 -19.27 12.03 -0.68
C GLU A 57 -18.59 12.71 0.53
N LYS A 58 -17.50 12.13 1.05
CA LYS A 58 -16.77 12.72 2.17
C LYS A 58 -16.06 14.02 1.79
N CYS A 59 -15.49 14.12 0.58
CA CYS A 59 -14.94 15.39 0.11
C CYS A 59 -16.00 16.50 0.07
N GLU A 60 -17.25 16.19 -0.26
CA GLU A 60 -18.37 17.13 -0.20
C GLU A 60 -18.76 17.43 1.26
N THR A 61 -19.12 16.38 2.03
CA THR A 61 -19.71 16.53 3.36
C THR A 61 -18.75 17.00 4.45
N THR A 62 -17.44 16.86 4.23
CA THR A 62 -16.37 17.40 5.10
C THR A 62 -15.75 18.69 4.55
N HIS A 63 -16.41 19.32 3.58
CA HIS A 63 -16.07 20.64 3.04
C HIS A 63 -14.70 20.74 2.32
N ARG A 64 -14.17 19.64 1.77
CA ARG A 64 -12.90 19.68 1.03
C ARG A 64 -13.03 20.51 -0.24
N TYR A 65 -14.17 20.44 -0.96
CA TYR A 65 -14.41 21.29 -2.13
C TYR A 65 -14.63 22.75 -1.75
N ASP A 66 -15.17 23.03 -0.58
CA ASP A 66 -15.41 24.39 -0.12
C ASP A 66 -14.11 25.12 0.18
N ASN A 67 -13.04 24.42 0.60
CA ASN A 67 -11.70 25.02 0.71
C ASN A 67 -11.23 25.64 -0.63
N PHE A 68 -11.41 24.92 -1.74
CA PHE A 68 -11.08 25.43 -3.07
C PHE A 68 -12.00 26.58 -3.51
N LYS A 69 -13.30 26.49 -3.26
CA LYS A 69 -14.28 27.56 -3.58
C LYS A 69 -13.94 28.84 -2.82
N MET A 70 -13.57 28.73 -1.53
CA MET A 70 -13.15 29.87 -0.72
C MET A 70 -11.82 30.49 -1.21
N ALA A 71 -10.86 29.66 -1.58
CA ALA A 71 -9.60 30.12 -2.17
C ALA A 71 -9.86 30.89 -3.49
N ALA A 72 -10.72 30.34 -4.35
CA ALA A 72 -11.15 31.00 -5.59
C ALA A 72 -11.84 32.34 -5.34
N TYR A 73 -12.70 32.41 -4.32
CA TYR A 73 -13.35 33.66 -3.93
C TYR A 73 -12.33 34.72 -3.51
N THR A 74 -11.34 34.37 -2.69
CA THR A 74 -10.25 35.26 -2.28
C THR A 74 -9.50 35.83 -3.49
N LEU A 75 -9.19 34.98 -4.47
CA LEU A 75 -8.47 35.41 -5.68
C LEU A 75 -9.31 36.36 -6.58
N GLN A 76 -10.63 36.18 -6.61
CA GLN A 76 -11.56 36.96 -7.44
C GLN A 76 -12.00 38.28 -6.80
N HIS A 77 -11.84 38.46 -5.49
CA HIS A 77 -12.33 39.60 -4.72
C HIS A 77 -11.18 40.28 -3.94
N PRO A 78 -10.32 41.08 -4.57
CA PRO A 78 -9.23 41.74 -3.89
C PRO A 78 -9.70 42.55 -2.66
N GLY A 79 -9.01 42.36 -1.53
CA GLY A 79 -9.37 43.01 -0.25
C GLY A 79 -10.37 42.22 0.60
N HIS A 80 -10.90 41.12 0.09
CA HIS A 80 -11.74 40.15 0.84
C HIS A 80 -11.04 38.82 0.93
N ASN A 81 -11.44 37.98 1.91
CA ASN A 81 -10.96 36.60 2.00
C ASN A 81 -12.14 35.62 2.06
N GLY A 82 -11.88 34.34 1.76
CA GLY A 82 -12.89 33.30 1.67
C GLY A 82 -13.67 33.08 2.94
N LEU A 83 -13.12 33.42 4.11
CA LEU A 83 -13.78 33.28 5.40
C LEU A 83 -14.85 34.36 5.65
N GLN A 84 -14.89 35.43 4.83
CA GLN A 84 -15.83 36.55 4.97
C GLN A 84 -17.10 36.38 4.12
N THR A 85 -17.23 35.27 3.42
CA THR A 85 -18.40 35.05 2.57
C THR A 85 -19.58 34.51 3.40
N PRO A 86 -20.83 34.95 3.13
CA PRO A 86 -22.00 34.43 3.79
C PRO A 86 -22.42 33.02 3.31
N GLN A 87 -21.73 32.49 2.31
CA GLN A 87 -22.09 31.23 1.64
C GLN A 87 -21.68 29.99 2.44
N TRP A 88 -20.72 30.11 3.36
CA TRP A 88 -20.19 28.98 4.12
C TRP A 88 -20.22 29.24 5.62
N ASP A 89 -20.57 28.22 6.37
CA ASP A 89 -20.42 28.22 7.83
C ASP A 89 -18.95 27.93 8.19
N VAL A 90 -18.17 29.01 8.28
CA VAL A 90 -16.72 28.93 8.55
C VAL A 90 -16.38 28.24 9.87
N SER A 91 -17.35 28.12 10.81
CA SER A 91 -17.13 27.38 12.06
C SER A 91 -16.94 25.88 11.85
N LYS A 92 -17.39 25.36 10.70
CA LYS A 92 -17.25 23.95 10.29
C LYS A 92 -16.05 23.68 9.44
N LEU A 93 -15.35 24.71 9.00
CA LEU A 93 -14.24 24.62 8.06
C LEU A 93 -12.90 24.63 8.81
N LYS A 94 -12.11 23.58 8.66
CA LYS A 94 -10.81 23.47 9.32
C LYS A 94 -9.67 23.95 8.42
N CYS A 95 -9.78 23.79 7.09
CA CYS A 95 -8.73 24.09 6.10
C CYS A 95 -7.36 23.61 6.53
N LEU A 96 -7.28 22.33 6.95
CA LEU A 96 -6.01 21.77 7.41
C LEU A 96 -4.98 21.74 6.25
N PRO A 97 -3.69 21.82 6.55
CA PRO A 97 -2.63 21.91 5.55
C PRO A 97 -2.59 20.78 4.52
N PHE A 98 -3.18 19.63 4.80
CA PHE A 98 -3.19 18.44 3.94
C PHE A 98 -4.57 18.14 3.32
N ASP A 99 -5.61 18.92 3.60
CA ASP A 99 -6.99 18.65 3.19
C ASP A 99 -7.18 18.56 1.67
N ASP A 100 -6.43 19.34 0.90
CA ASP A 100 -6.49 19.34 -0.57
C ASP A 100 -6.17 17.94 -1.14
N THR A 101 -5.31 17.18 -0.46
CA THR A 101 -4.90 15.86 -0.93
C THR A 101 -6.00 14.82 -0.90
N ASP A 102 -7.04 14.98 -0.07
CA ASP A 102 -8.19 14.07 -0.05
C ASP A 102 -8.90 14.10 -1.41
N VAL A 103 -9.04 15.29 -2.01
CA VAL A 103 -9.61 15.47 -3.34
C VAL A 103 -8.71 14.84 -4.41
N TYR A 104 -7.39 15.09 -4.34
CA TYR A 104 -6.44 14.57 -5.33
C TYR A 104 -6.37 13.03 -5.30
N LYS A 105 -6.24 12.43 -4.13
CA LYS A 105 -6.21 10.96 -3.97
C LYS A 105 -7.49 10.30 -4.46
N THR A 106 -8.65 10.91 -4.19
CA THR A 106 -9.94 10.41 -4.67
C THR A 106 -10.03 10.43 -6.19
N ILE A 107 -9.58 11.53 -6.83
CA ILE A 107 -9.49 11.63 -8.30
C ILE A 107 -8.50 10.62 -8.86
N GLU A 108 -7.37 10.37 -8.19
CA GLU A 108 -6.39 9.37 -8.62
C GLU A 108 -7.00 7.97 -8.67
N GLY A 109 -7.66 7.54 -7.57
CA GLY A 109 -8.34 6.26 -7.50
C GLY A 109 -9.44 6.11 -8.55
N ALA A 110 -10.27 7.13 -8.71
CA ALA A 110 -11.31 7.18 -9.73
C ALA A 110 -10.72 7.12 -11.16
N SER A 111 -9.57 7.76 -11.38
CA SER A 111 -8.87 7.73 -12.67
C SER A 111 -8.33 6.33 -12.99
N TYR A 112 -7.84 5.58 -12.00
CA TYR A 112 -7.45 4.19 -12.22
C TYR A 112 -8.66 3.31 -12.56
N ILE A 113 -9.81 3.55 -11.91
CA ILE A 113 -11.04 2.84 -12.26
C ILE A 113 -11.48 3.19 -13.69
N LEU A 114 -11.44 4.46 -14.10
CA LEU A 114 -11.79 4.88 -15.47
C LEU A 114 -10.92 4.24 -16.55
N GLN A 115 -9.66 3.95 -16.28
CA GLN A 115 -8.77 3.26 -17.22
C GLN A 115 -9.20 1.81 -17.48
N THR A 116 -9.82 1.17 -16.46
CA THR A 116 -10.25 -0.24 -16.54
C THR A 116 -11.74 -0.38 -16.85
N TYR A 117 -12.56 0.53 -16.33
CA TYR A 117 -14.01 0.56 -16.44
C TYR A 117 -14.47 1.96 -16.89
N PRO A 118 -14.49 2.25 -18.21
CA PRO A 118 -14.88 3.57 -18.72
C PRO A 118 -16.29 3.97 -18.27
N ASP A 119 -16.42 5.16 -17.67
CA ASP A 119 -17.69 5.74 -17.22
C ASP A 119 -17.72 7.25 -17.54
N ASN A 120 -18.58 7.65 -18.44
CA ASN A 120 -18.71 9.05 -18.85
C ASN A 120 -19.30 9.95 -17.75
N ARG A 121 -20.14 9.42 -16.85
CA ARG A 121 -20.71 10.19 -15.75
C ARG A 121 -19.64 10.50 -14.70
N LEU A 122 -18.84 9.50 -14.33
CA LEU A 122 -17.71 9.67 -13.44
C LEU A 122 -16.68 10.66 -14.02
N LYS A 123 -16.39 10.56 -15.32
CA LYS A 123 -15.50 11.52 -16.00
C LYS A 123 -16.02 12.94 -15.93
N GLN A 124 -17.30 13.19 -16.24
CA GLN A 124 -17.92 14.50 -16.16
C GLN A 124 -17.94 15.05 -14.75
N TYR A 125 -18.18 14.21 -13.75
CA TYR A 125 -18.14 14.59 -12.34
C TYR A 125 -16.73 15.04 -11.93
N ILE A 126 -15.70 14.28 -12.30
CA ILE A 126 -14.30 14.69 -12.07
C ILE A 126 -14.00 16.01 -12.77
N ASP A 127 -14.42 16.18 -14.03
CA ASP A 127 -14.22 17.42 -14.79
C ASP A 127 -14.82 18.63 -14.05
N SER A 128 -15.98 18.49 -13.41
CA SER A 128 -16.61 19.56 -12.61
C SER A 128 -15.82 19.88 -11.33
N ILE A 129 -15.24 18.88 -10.67
CA ILE A 129 -14.34 19.10 -9.52
C ILE A 129 -13.07 19.84 -9.97
N LEU A 130 -12.53 19.46 -11.12
CA LEU A 130 -11.34 20.11 -11.66
C LEU A 130 -11.58 21.60 -12.03
N ASP A 131 -12.80 22.01 -12.34
CA ASP A 131 -13.14 23.44 -12.50
C ASP A 131 -13.00 24.20 -11.17
N ILE A 132 -13.45 23.59 -10.07
CA ILE A 132 -13.33 24.16 -8.72
C ILE A 132 -11.84 24.28 -8.33
N VAL A 133 -11.06 23.21 -8.56
CA VAL A 133 -9.62 23.19 -8.27
C VAL A 133 -8.88 24.25 -9.11
N ALA A 134 -9.18 24.33 -10.41
CA ALA A 134 -8.55 25.30 -11.31
C ALA A 134 -8.80 26.76 -10.88
N ALA A 135 -10.01 27.07 -10.41
CA ALA A 135 -10.38 28.39 -9.96
C ALA A 135 -9.61 28.84 -8.70
N ALA A 136 -9.12 27.89 -7.90
CA ALA A 136 -8.35 28.16 -6.67
C ALA A 136 -6.84 28.34 -6.92
N GLN A 137 -6.36 28.14 -8.16
CA GLN A 137 -4.94 28.28 -8.49
C GLN A 137 -4.53 29.74 -8.67
N GLU A 138 -3.51 30.18 -7.96
CA GLU A 138 -2.98 31.52 -8.05
C GLU A 138 -2.37 31.80 -9.45
N PRO A 139 -2.30 33.08 -9.87
CA PRO A 139 -1.83 33.42 -11.22
C PRO A 139 -0.44 32.92 -11.56
N ASP A 140 0.44 32.83 -10.58
CA ASP A 140 1.82 32.31 -10.71
C ASP A 140 1.92 30.78 -10.69
N GLY A 141 0.79 30.08 -10.49
CA GLY A 141 0.69 28.63 -10.49
C GLY A 141 0.64 27.99 -9.10
N TYR A 142 0.88 28.74 -8.03
CA TYR A 142 0.75 28.21 -6.67
C TYR A 142 -0.67 27.72 -6.38
N LEU A 143 -0.82 26.60 -5.67
CA LEU A 143 -2.13 26.06 -5.26
C LEU A 143 -2.03 25.34 -3.94
N TYR A 144 -2.52 25.99 -2.89
CA TYR A 144 -2.55 25.46 -1.53
C TYR A 144 -3.60 26.22 -0.72
N THR A 145 -4.77 25.59 -0.51
CA THR A 145 -5.95 26.28 0.02
C THR A 145 -5.77 26.76 1.45
N ALA A 146 -5.08 26.01 2.31
CA ALA A 146 -4.82 26.39 3.70
C ALA A 146 -4.13 27.76 3.86
N ARG A 147 -3.53 28.27 2.78
CA ARG A 147 -2.95 29.60 2.71
C ARG A 147 -3.80 30.57 1.90
N THR A 148 -4.24 30.16 0.70
CA THR A 148 -4.91 31.04 -0.27
C THR A 148 -6.28 31.51 0.21
N VAL A 149 -6.96 30.74 1.07
CA VAL A 149 -8.28 31.13 1.66
C VAL A 149 -8.18 32.44 2.44
N ASN A 150 -7.11 32.65 3.20
CA ASN A 150 -6.86 33.90 3.94
C ASN A 150 -5.36 34.21 3.98
N PRO A 151 -4.79 34.82 2.96
CA PRO A 151 -3.34 35.05 2.85
C PRO A 151 -2.75 35.93 3.95
N ALA A 152 -3.56 36.82 4.53
CA ALA A 152 -3.13 37.69 5.65
C ALA A 152 -2.99 36.92 6.99
N HIS A 153 -3.81 35.90 7.16
CA HIS A 153 -3.83 35.04 8.35
C HIS A 153 -4.03 33.57 7.92
N PRO A 154 -3.03 32.94 7.28
CA PRO A 154 -3.11 31.57 6.82
C PRO A 154 -3.23 30.62 8.02
N HIS A 155 -3.54 29.33 7.76
CA HIS A 155 -3.53 28.32 8.80
C HIS A 155 -2.19 28.35 9.57
N GLN A 156 -2.23 28.24 10.87
CA GLN A 156 -1.06 28.41 11.75
C GLN A 156 0.14 27.52 11.36
N TRP A 157 -0.13 26.33 10.80
CA TRP A 157 0.92 25.40 10.35
C TRP A 157 1.49 25.76 8.96
N SER A 158 0.88 26.69 8.24
CA SER A 158 1.36 27.13 6.92
C SER A 158 2.42 28.23 7.01
N GLY A 159 2.62 28.82 8.18
CA GLY A 159 3.56 29.92 8.41
C GLY A 159 3.13 31.24 7.76
N ALA A 160 3.90 32.28 7.99
CA ALA A 160 3.61 33.64 7.50
C ALA A 160 3.89 33.82 6.00
N LYS A 161 4.75 33.00 5.40
CA LYS A 161 5.15 33.04 3.99
C LYS A 161 5.13 31.61 3.43
N ARG A 162 5.07 31.48 2.08
CA ARG A 162 5.24 30.19 1.40
C ARG A 162 6.56 29.55 1.82
N TRP A 163 6.56 28.24 1.98
CA TRP A 163 7.72 27.35 2.22
C TRP A 163 8.40 27.48 3.59
N VAL A 164 8.04 28.44 4.44
CA VAL A 164 8.77 28.68 5.71
C VAL A 164 8.57 27.58 6.74
N GLU A 165 7.42 26.90 6.71
CA GLU A 165 7.10 25.76 7.61
C GLU A 165 7.08 24.41 6.87
N GLU A 166 7.61 24.37 5.63
CA GLU A 166 7.50 23.17 4.79
C GLU A 166 8.19 21.95 5.41
N GLU A 167 9.33 22.13 6.04
CA GLU A 167 10.08 21.04 6.66
C GLU A 167 9.42 20.50 7.94
N VAL A 168 8.38 21.15 8.42
CA VAL A 168 7.66 20.78 9.64
C VAL A 168 6.25 20.31 9.32
N LEU A 169 5.31 21.21 9.06
CA LEU A 169 3.88 20.89 9.01
C LEU A 169 3.09 21.54 7.86
N SER A 170 3.65 22.42 7.04
CA SER A 170 2.84 23.14 6.04
C SER A 170 2.27 22.25 4.95
N HIS A 171 2.98 21.20 4.57
CA HIS A 171 2.52 20.23 3.55
C HIS A 171 2.30 20.81 2.15
N GLU A 172 2.97 21.91 1.78
CA GLU A 172 2.84 22.51 0.45
C GLU A 172 3.33 21.53 -0.64
N LEU A 173 4.53 20.93 -0.43
CA LEU A 173 5.10 19.93 -1.35
C LEU A 173 4.38 18.58 -1.29
N TYR A 174 3.78 18.23 -0.15
CA TYR A 174 2.90 17.06 -0.03
C TYR A 174 1.65 17.19 -0.92
N ASN A 175 1.02 18.38 -0.90
CA ASN A 175 -0.11 18.68 -1.79
C ASN A 175 0.30 18.65 -3.27
N LEU A 176 1.47 19.22 -3.62
CA LEU A 176 2.01 19.08 -4.97
C LEU A 176 2.14 17.61 -5.38
N GLY A 177 2.75 16.79 -4.53
CA GLY A 177 2.99 15.37 -4.83
C GLY A 177 1.71 14.62 -5.17
N HIS A 178 0.70 14.68 -4.32
CA HIS A 178 -0.58 14.02 -4.57
C HIS A 178 -1.34 14.60 -5.77
N MET A 179 -1.25 15.91 -5.99
CA MET A 179 -1.84 16.54 -7.18
C MET A 179 -1.20 16.00 -8.46
N VAL A 180 0.13 15.93 -8.50
CA VAL A 180 0.89 15.46 -9.67
C VAL A 180 0.57 13.99 -9.96
N ASP A 181 0.55 13.12 -8.96
CA ASP A 181 0.19 11.72 -9.13
C ASP A 181 -1.23 11.56 -9.69
N ALA A 182 -2.19 12.29 -9.12
CA ALA A 182 -3.57 12.27 -9.58
C ALA A 182 -3.72 12.83 -11.02
N ALA A 183 -2.99 13.89 -11.34
CA ALA A 183 -3.03 14.49 -12.67
C ALA A 183 -2.43 13.57 -13.74
N CYS A 184 -1.33 12.87 -13.43
CA CYS A 184 -0.77 11.85 -14.30
C CYS A 184 -1.76 10.70 -14.54
N ALA A 185 -2.39 10.19 -13.48
CA ALA A 185 -3.41 9.14 -13.58
C ALA A 185 -4.61 9.60 -14.41
N HIS A 186 -5.11 10.82 -14.17
CA HIS A 186 -6.24 11.38 -14.91
C HIS A 186 -5.92 11.58 -16.41
N TYR A 187 -4.74 12.07 -16.74
CA TYR A 187 -4.29 12.20 -18.12
C TYR A 187 -4.22 10.83 -18.81
N GLN A 188 -3.65 9.83 -18.15
CA GLN A 188 -3.58 8.46 -18.66
C GLN A 188 -4.96 7.83 -18.87
N ALA A 189 -5.93 8.15 -17.99
CA ALA A 189 -7.30 7.65 -18.10
C ALA A 189 -8.12 8.30 -19.22
N THR A 190 -7.98 9.61 -19.38
CA THR A 190 -8.94 10.42 -20.18
C THR A 190 -8.34 11.08 -21.40
N GLY A 191 -7.01 11.20 -21.47
CA GLY A 191 -6.30 12.02 -22.46
C GLY A 191 -6.49 13.53 -22.27
N SER A 192 -7.20 13.97 -21.21
CA SER A 192 -7.45 15.38 -20.93
C SER A 192 -6.24 16.04 -20.25
N ASN A 193 -5.78 17.17 -20.80
CA ASN A 193 -4.71 17.95 -20.22
C ASN A 193 -5.18 18.86 -19.08
N LYS A 194 -6.47 18.92 -18.74
CA LYS A 194 -7.01 19.89 -17.79
C LYS A 194 -6.29 19.80 -16.43
N PHE A 195 -6.29 18.64 -15.80
CA PHE A 195 -5.64 18.48 -14.51
C PHE A 195 -4.11 18.51 -14.62
N LEU A 196 -3.56 17.92 -15.69
CA LEU A 196 -2.12 17.93 -15.92
C LEU A 196 -1.57 19.36 -16.05
N ASN A 197 -2.30 20.27 -16.69
CA ASN A 197 -1.89 21.68 -16.80
C ASN A 197 -1.91 22.40 -15.44
N ILE A 198 -2.90 22.12 -14.57
CA ILE A 198 -2.95 22.67 -13.20
C ILE A 198 -1.73 22.17 -12.41
N ALA A 199 -1.48 20.87 -12.42
CA ALA A 199 -0.36 20.26 -11.70
C ALA A 199 1.01 20.76 -12.21
N ARG A 200 1.18 20.88 -13.53
CA ARG A 200 2.41 21.43 -14.13
C ARG A 200 2.66 22.90 -13.72
N ARG A 201 1.63 23.72 -13.72
CA ARG A 201 1.76 25.12 -13.26
C ARG A 201 2.23 25.19 -11.81
N TYR A 202 1.73 24.29 -10.94
CA TYR A 202 2.19 24.23 -9.55
C TYR A 202 3.61 23.69 -9.45
N ALA A 203 3.95 22.64 -10.17
CA ALA A 203 5.33 22.13 -10.23
C ALA A 203 6.31 23.17 -10.78
N ASP A 204 5.94 23.92 -11.82
CA ASP A 204 6.75 25.02 -12.36
C ASP A 204 6.91 26.18 -11.36
N CYS A 205 5.88 26.46 -10.54
CA CYS A 205 5.97 27.41 -9.42
C CYS A 205 7.01 26.94 -8.38
N VAL A 206 6.95 25.67 -7.98
CA VAL A 206 7.93 25.09 -7.04
C VAL A 206 9.34 25.19 -7.62
N ILE A 207 9.58 24.75 -8.86
CA ILE A 207 10.90 24.82 -9.51
C ILE A 207 11.44 26.27 -9.61
N ARG A 208 10.55 27.25 -9.69
CA ARG A 208 10.94 28.66 -9.70
C ARG A 208 11.33 29.17 -8.32
N GLU A 209 10.64 28.74 -7.26
CA GLU A 209 10.76 29.29 -5.92
C GLU A 209 11.61 28.44 -4.97
N VAL A 210 11.65 27.12 -5.16
CA VAL A 210 12.41 26.16 -4.34
C VAL A 210 13.64 25.70 -5.12
N GLY A 211 14.78 25.58 -4.46
CA GLY A 211 16.01 25.12 -5.10
C GLY A 211 17.27 25.84 -4.60
N PRO A 212 18.43 25.51 -5.19
CA PRO A 212 19.73 26.02 -4.73
C PRO A 212 20.15 27.33 -5.40
N ARG A 213 19.36 27.89 -6.35
CA ARG A 213 19.75 29.08 -7.12
C ARG A 213 19.53 30.36 -6.31
N PRO A 214 20.26 31.46 -6.59
CA PRO A 214 20.03 32.73 -5.94
C PRO A 214 18.56 33.19 -6.06
N GLY A 215 17.95 33.56 -4.94
CA GLY A 215 16.55 33.98 -4.85
C GLY A 215 15.55 32.82 -4.61
N GLN A 216 15.99 31.58 -4.65
CA GLN A 216 15.18 30.41 -4.26
C GLN A 216 15.31 30.11 -2.78
N VAL A 217 14.31 29.40 -2.25
CA VAL A 217 14.32 28.89 -0.87
C VAL A 217 14.83 27.45 -0.88
N CYS A 218 15.83 27.16 -0.05
CA CYS A 218 16.34 25.80 0.13
C CYS A 218 15.55 25.11 1.23
N VAL A 219 14.54 24.33 0.87
CA VAL A 219 13.70 23.54 1.77
C VAL A 219 13.50 22.14 1.21
N THR A 220 13.12 21.19 2.06
CA THR A 220 12.75 19.82 1.69
C THR A 220 11.36 19.49 2.23
N PRO A 221 10.60 18.58 1.59
CA PRO A 221 9.26 18.24 2.08
C PRO A 221 9.28 17.76 3.53
N GLY A 222 8.48 18.36 4.39
CA GLY A 222 8.22 17.81 5.73
C GLY A 222 7.53 16.46 5.62
N HIS A 223 6.53 16.36 4.74
CA HIS A 223 5.94 15.08 4.35
C HIS A 223 6.28 14.77 2.90
N GLN A 224 7.03 13.71 2.70
CA GLN A 224 7.50 13.26 1.39
C GLN A 224 6.34 12.68 0.56
N ILE A 225 6.42 12.82 -0.71
CA ILE A 225 5.75 12.24 -1.89
C ILE A 225 6.11 13.02 -3.15
N ALA A 226 6.47 14.30 -3.02
CA ALA A 226 6.81 15.15 -4.16
C ALA A 226 7.91 14.54 -5.03
N GLU A 227 8.90 13.92 -4.41
CA GLU A 227 10.04 13.29 -5.09
C GLU A 227 9.58 12.17 -6.04
N MET A 228 8.71 11.28 -5.55
CA MET A 228 8.15 10.18 -6.34
C MET A 228 7.22 10.71 -7.45
N ALA A 229 6.39 11.69 -7.14
CA ALA A 229 5.43 12.24 -8.08
C ALA A 229 6.10 13.05 -9.20
N LEU A 230 7.14 13.83 -8.89
CA LEU A 230 7.91 14.58 -9.89
C LEU A 230 8.66 13.67 -10.86
N THR A 231 9.18 12.51 -10.39
CA THR A 231 9.75 11.51 -11.32
C THR A 231 8.69 10.94 -12.25
N ARG A 232 7.47 10.69 -11.77
CA ARG A 232 6.35 10.27 -12.61
C ARG A 232 5.98 11.33 -13.65
N LEU A 233 5.97 12.61 -13.25
CA LEU A 233 5.71 13.72 -14.17
C LEU A 233 6.79 13.85 -15.24
N TYR A 234 8.06 13.65 -14.87
CA TYR A 234 9.17 13.56 -15.82
C TYR A 234 8.95 12.43 -16.84
N LEU A 235 8.63 11.24 -16.39
CA LEU A 235 8.38 10.08 -17.26
C LEU A 235 7.22 10.32 -18.22
N LEU A 236 6.19 11.06 -17.80
CA LEU A 236 5.04 11.38 -18.62
C LEU A 236 5.31 12.49 -19.64
N THR A 237 6.09 13.51 -19.26
CA THR A 237 6.26 14.73 -20.05
C THR A 237 7.58 14.81 -20.81
N GLY A 238 8.60 14.09 -20.36
CA GLY A 238 9.99 14.18 -20.83
C GLY A 238 10.73 15.43 -20.33
N ASP A 239 10.11 16.26 -19.47
CA ASP A 239 10.71 17.49 -18.97
C ASP A 239 11.66 17.20 -17.80
N LYS A 240 12.96 17.26 -18.08
CA LYS A 240 14.01 16.92 -17.12
C LYS A 240 14.02 17.79 -15.86
N ARG A 241 13.43 18.99 -15.90
CA ARG A 241 13.37 19.89 -14.73
C ARG A 241 12.68 19.22 -13.55
N TYR A 242 11.66 18.38 -13.80
CA TYR A 242 10.94 17.65 -12.76
C TYR A 242 11.81 16.57 -12.09
N LEU A 243 12.64 15.86 -12.86
CA LEU A 243 13.60 14.91 -12.30
C LEU A 243 14.70 15.61 -11.49
N ASP A 244 15.20 16.75 -12.02
CA ASP A 244 16.24 17.53 -11.35
C ASP A 244 15.73 18.09 -10.01
N GLU A 245 14.46 18.52 -9.95
CA GLU A 245 13.82 18.97 -8.72
C GLU A 245 13.62 17.82 -7.73
N ALA A 246 13.13 16.67 -8.17
CA ALA A 246 13.00 15.48 -7.32
C ALA A 246 14.35 15.09 -6.68
N LYS A 247 15.42 15.11 -7.49
CA LYS A 247 16.77 14.84 -7.00
C LYS A 247 17.26 15.91 -6.03
N PHE A 248 16.99 17.19 -6.29
CA PHE A 248 17.36 18.28 -5.38
C PHE A 248 16.72 18.11 -4.01
N LEU A 249 15.41 17.83 -3.95
CA LEU A 249 14.69 17.64 -2.68
C LEU A 249 15.30 16.50 -1.84
N LEU A 250 15.78 15.42 -2.48
CA LEU A 250 16.48 14.32 -1.81
C LEU A 250 17.91 14.67 -1.42
N ASP A 251 18.70 15.25 -2.35
CA ASP A 251 20.10 15.60 -2.11
C ASP A 251 20.28 16.66 -1.04
N TYR A 252 19.26 17.53 -0.87
CA TYR A 252 19.29 18.62 0.10
C TYR A 252 18.78 18.20 1.49
N ARG A 253 18.04 17.10 1.59
CA ARG A 253 17.58 16.55 2.87
C ARG A 253 18.76 16.22 3.78
N GLY A 254 18.66 16.67 5.05
CA GLY A 254 19.74 16.57 6.03
C GLY A 254 20.83 17.63 5.90
N LYS A 255 20.66 18.59 4.97
CA LYS A 255 21.56 19.75 4.81
C LYS A 255 20.88 21.07 5.17
N THR A 256 19.60 21.06 5.45
CA THR A 256 18.84 22.20 5.94
C THR A 256 19.18 22.46 7.42
N PRO A 257 18.91 23.65 7.98
CA PRO A 257 19.04 23.88 9.41
C PRO A 257 18.17 22.98 10.29
N THR A 258 17.09 22.44 9.72
CA THR A 258 16.15 21.56 10.42
C THR A 258 16.65 20.12 10.40
N HIS A 259 17.34 19.71 11.46
CA HIS A 259 17.77 18.32 11.64
C HIS A 259 16.72 17.55 12.43
N ASN A 260 15.67 17.07 11.76
CA ASN A 260 14.54 16.42 12.41
C ASN A 260 14.44 14.95 12.00
N ILE A 261 14.47 14.05 13.01
CA ILE A 261 14.32 12.61 12.78
C ILE A 261 12.90 12.26 12.27
N TYR A 262 11.89 13.01 12.68
CA TYR A 262 10.49 12.82 12.33
C TYR A 262 10.27 12.86 10.81
N SER A 263 10.92 13.78 10.11
CA SER A 263 10.86 13.94 8.64
C SER A 263 12.11 13.38 7.93
N GLN A 264 12.89 12.52 8.57
CA GLN A 264 14.11 11.88 8.03
C GLN A 264 15.19 12.90 7.60
N SER A 265 15.19 14.12 8.15
CA SER A 265 16.19 15.16 7.84
C SER A 265 17.36 15.21 8.84
N HIS A 266 17.50 14.21 9.71
CA HIS A 266 18.57 14.13 10.71
C HIS A 266 19.98 13.93 10.11
N LYS A 267 20.07 13.41 8.87
CA LYS A 267 21.31 13.28 8.09
C LYS A 267 20.99 13.11 6.59
N PRO A 268 21.96 13.34 5.70
CA PRO A 268 21.79 13.11 4.26
C PRO A 268 21.22 11.73 3.94
N VAL A 269 20.35 11.62 2.94
CA VAL A 269 19.65 10.37 2.62
C VAL A 269 20.59 9.23 2.26
N ILE A 270 21.71 9.53 1.60
CA ILE A 270 22.72 8.53 1.22
C ILE A 270 23.55 7.99 2.39
N GLU A 271 23.48 8.63 3.55
CA GLU A 271 24.15 8.23 4.79
C GLU A 271 23.20 7.50 5.76
N GLN A 272 21.91 7.41 5.41
CA GLN A 272 20.93 6.72 6.24
C GLN A 272 21.03 5.21 6.02
N THR A 273 21.10 4.46 7.12
CA THR A 273 21.20 3.00 7.13
C THR A 273 20.06 2.33 7.91
N GLU A 274 19.25 3.12 8.58
CA GLU A 274 18.14 2.69 9.42
C GLU A 274 16.88 3.49 9.13
N ALA A 275 15.72 2.85 9.31
CA ALA A 275 14.43 3.52 9.21
C ALA A 275 14.08 4.20 10.53
N TRP A 276 13.81 5.49 10.49
CA TRP A 276 13.45 6.32 11.62
C TRP A 276 12.33 7.31 11.32
N GLY A 277 11.73 7.85 12.38
CA GLY A 277 10.71 8.89 12.30
C GLY A 277 9.38 8.38 11.75
N HIS A 278 8.58 9.28 11.24
CA HIS A 278 7.24 8.98 10.73
C HIS A 278 7.28 7.99 9.58
N ALA A 279 6.57 6.86 9.72
CA ALA A 279 6.75 5.70 8.85
C ALA A 279 6.27 5.94 7.40
N VAL A 280 5.18 6.71 7.21
CA VAL A 280 4.67 7.02 5.87
C VAL A 280 5.63 7.95 5.12
N ARG A 281 6.10 9.01 5.81
CA ARG A 281 7.10 9.95 5.26
C ARG A 281 8.35 9.22 4.79
N ALA A 282 8.86 8.32 5.63
CA ALA A 282 10.03 7.48 5.34
C ALA A 282 9.79 6.60 4.11
N GLY A 283 8.69 5.84 4.08
CA GLY A 283 8.40 4.93 2.99
C GLY A 283 8.24 5.61 1.64
N TYR A 284 7.59 6.78 1.60
CA TYR A 284 7.47 7.58 0.37
C TYR A 284 8.83 8.14 -0.07
N MET A 285 9.65 8.63 0.87
CA MET A 285 11.02 9.07 0.57
C MET A 285 11.84 7.93 -0.05
N TYR A 286 11.81 6.74 0.56
CA TYR A 286 12.56 5.59 0.07
C TYR A 286 12.09 5.16 -1.33
N ALA A 287 10.78 5.23 -1.61
CA ALA A 287 10.24 4.99 -2.94
C ALA A 287 10.74 6.05 -3.95
N GLY A 288 10.75 7.33 -3.58
CA GLY A 288 11.29 8.41 -4.40
C GLY A 288 12.79 8.27 -4.65
N MET A 289 13.57 7.87 -3.61
CA MET A 289 14.99 7.55 -3.76
C MET A 289 15.23 6.44 -4.80
N ALA A 290 14.39 5.40 -4.78
CA ALA A 290 14.49 4.30 -5.75
C ALA A 290 14.20 4.78 -7.18
N ASP A 291 13.18 5.63 -7.38
CA ASP A 291 12.85 6.20 -8.69
C ASP A 291 13.99 7.08 -9.22
N VAL A 292 14.52 7.97 -8.39
CA VAL A 292 15.66 8.83 -8.77
C VAL A 292 16.90 8.01 -9.06
N ALA A 293 17.21 6.98 -8.25
CA ALA A 293 18.33 6.08 -8.49
C ALA A 293 18.21 5.35 -9.83
N ALA A 294 17.02 4.83 -10.15
CA ALA A 294 16.75 4.14 -11.41
C ALA A 294 16.96 5.06 -12.62
N LEU A 295 16.52 6.33 -12.52
CA LEU A 295 16.55 7.29 -13.61
C LEU A 295 17.93 7.97 -13.80
N THR A 296 18.73 8.06 -12.73
CA THR A 296 20.04 8.75 -12.76
C THR A 296 21.22 7.80 -12.74
N GLY A 297 21.03 6.53 -12.34
CA GLY A 297 22.11 5.56 -12.11
C GLY A 297 22.92 5.81 -10.85
N ASP A 298 22.41 6.63 -9.90
CA ASP A 298 23.12 6.98 -8.67
C ASP A 298 23.14 5.83 -7.67
N THR A 299 24.29 5.15 -7.60
CA THR A 299 24.50 3.97 -6.76
C THR A 299 24.52 4.27 -5.27
N ALA A 300 24.76 5.52 -4.84
CA ALA A 300 24.76 5.88 -3.43
C ALA A 300 23.34 5.74 -2.83
N TYR A 301 22.30 6.11 -3.58
CA TYR A 301 20.92 5.85 -3.19
C TYR A 301 20.61 4.35 -3.07
N ILE A 302 21.09 3.54 -4.01
CA ILE A 302 20.85 2.08 -4.00
C ILE A 302 21.50 1.44 -2.76
N ASN A 303 22.71 1.87 -2.40
CA ASN A 303 23.39 1.38 -1.21
C ASN A 303 22.65 1.74 0.08
N ALA A 304 22.21 2.99 0.22
CA ALA A 304 21.40 3.43 1.35
C ALA A 304 20.07 2.65 1.44
N LEU A 305 19.37 2.49 0.31
CA LEU A 305 18.13 1.73 0.26
C LEU A 305 18.29 0.26 0.64
N ASN A 306 19.39 -0.39 0.23
CA ASN A 306 19.70 -1.75 0.63
C ASN A 306 19.88 -1.87 2.15
N ALA A 307 20.61 -0.94 2.76
CA ALA A 307 20.81 -0.91 4.21
C ALA A 307 19.49 -0.67 4.95
N ILE A 308 18.70 0.31 4.51
CA ILE A 308 17.41 0.66 5.09
C ILE A 308 16.42 -0.51 4.98
N CYS A 309 16.27 -1.11 3.78
CA CYS A 309 15.39 -2.26 3.60
C CYS A 309 15.81 -3.44 4.49
N ASN A 310 17.11 -3.68 4.62
CA ASN A 310 17.61 -4.72 5.53
C ASN A 310 17.28 -4.40 6.98
N ASN A 311 17.46 -3.17 7.44
CA ASN A 311 17.09 -2.76 8.80
C ASN A 311 15.58 -2.93 9.05
N ILE A 312 14.73 -2.47 8.11
CA ILE A 312 13.27 -2.64 8.23
C ILE A 312 12.93 -4.12 8.38
N VAL A 313 13.32 -4.97 7.42
CA VAL A 313 12.87 -6.37 7.34
C VAL A 313 13.46 -7.23 8.46
N SER A 314 14.64 -6.89 8.98
CA SER A 314 15.28 -7.67 10.04
C SER A 314 14.97 -7.21 11.45
N ARG A 315 14.37 -6.00 11.66
CA ARG A 315 14.29 -5.41 13.00
C ARG A 315 13.00 -4.62 13.29
N LYS A 316 12.30 -4.12 12.26
CA LYS A 316 11.21 -3.15 12.43
C LYS A 316 9.93 -3.51 11.66
N TYR A 317 9.84 -4.76 11.20
CA TYR A 317 8.78 -5.28 10.35
C TYR A 317 7.90 -6.25 11.12
N TYR A 318 6.63 -5.94 11.29
CA TYR A 318 5.68 -6.78 12.00
C TYR A 318 5.35 -8.05 11.21
N ILE A 319 4.94 -9.10 11.89
CA ILE A 319 4.53 -10.37 11.25
C ILE A 319 3.40 -10.16 10.23
N THR A 320 2.55 -9.17 10.45
CA THR A 320 1.49 -8.73 9.53
C THR A 320 1.97 -7.89 8.35
N GLY A 321 3.26 -7.62 8.24
CA GLY A 321 3.80 -6.77 7.20
C GLY A 321 3.61 -5.26 7.42
N GLY A 322 3.11 -4.87 8.59
CA GLY A 322 3.03 -3.48 9.02
C GLY A 322 4.38 -2.93 9.48
N VAL A 323 4.48 -1.62 9.57
CA VAL A 323 5.62 -0.87 10.12
C VAL A 323 5.12 0.35 10.89
N GLY A 324 5.97 0.86 11.81
CA GLY A 324 5.63 2.01 12.64
C GLY A 324 5.06 1.57 13.99
N ALA A 325 5.94 1.38 14.98
CA ALA A 325 5.59 0.83 16.29
C ALA A 325 4.89 1.84 17.18
N ARG A 326 5.20 3.13 17.03
CA ARG A 326 4.84 4.18 17.97
C ARG A 326 3.69 5.04 17.47
N HIS A 327 2.72 5.30 18.36
CA HIS A 327 1.70 6.33 18.13
C HIS A 327 2.29 7.73 18.10
N GLU A 328 3.22 8.03 19.02
CA GLU A 328 3.89 9.32 19.02
C GLU A 328 4.72 9.49 17.75
N GLY A 329 4.36 10.52 16.98
CA GLY A 329 4.96 10.80 15.69
C GLY A 329 4.67 9.77 14.61
N GLU A 330 3.74 8.82 14.83
CA GLU A 330 3.37 7.80 13.84
C GLU A 330 4.63 7.06 13.32
N ALA A 331 5.55 6.73 14.25
CA ALA A 331 6.96 6.55 13.94
C ALA A 331 7.43 5.09 14.03
N PHE A 332 8.52 4.81 13.30
CA PHE A 332 9.34 3.64 13.59
C PHE A 332 9.85 3.68 15.03
N GLY A 333 9.83 2.53 15.70
CA GLY A 333 10.48 2.32 17.00
C GLY A 333 11.99 2.04 16.87
N ALA A 334 12.62 1.75 17.99
CA ALA A 334 13.97 1.22 18.03
C ALA A 334 14.02 -0.19 17.36
N ASP A 335 15.22 -0.71 17.16
CA ASP A 335 15.38 -2.08 16.68
C ASP A 335 14.69 -3.07 17.63
N TYR A 336 13.87 -3.96 17.08
CA TYR A 336 13.08 -4.97 17.79
C TYR A 336 11.98 -4.42 18.72
N GLU A 337 11.69 -3.12 18.68
CA GLU A 337 10.54 -2.52 19.36
C GLU A 337 9.29 -2.77 18.50
N LEU A 338 8.60 -3.86 18.81
CA LEU A 338 7.42 -4.34 18.08
C LEU A 338 6.29 -4.69 19.08
N PRO A 339 5.76 -3.70 19.82
CA PRO A 339 4.65 -3.93 20.74
C PRO A 339 3.39 -4.38 19.99
N ASN A 340 2.49 -5.13 20.64
CA ASN A 340 1.29 -5.65 20.02
C ASN A 340 0.06 -4.73 20.23
N LEU A 341 -0.29 -4.44 21.48
CA LEU A 341 -1.46 -3.62 21.82
C LEU A 341 -1.31 -2.16 21.40
N THR A 342 -0.10 -1.61 21.54
CA THR A 342 0.21 -0.22 21.22
C THR A 342 0.86 -0.04 19.85
N ALA A 343 0.88 -1.09 19.02
CA ALA A 343 1.38 -0.98 17.66
C ALA A 343 0.55 0.01 16.84
N TYR A 344 1.21 1.04 16.26
CA TYR A 344 0.51 1.96 15.39
C TYR A 344 0.22 1.34 14.03
N ASN A 345 1.25 0.84 13.35
CA ASN A 345 1.10 0.10 12.08
C ASN A 345 0.11 0.75 11.12
N GLU A 346 0.36 2.00 10.78
CA GLU A 346 -0.55 2.79 9.95
C GLU A 346 -0.80 2.14 8.60
N THR A 347 -2.05 2.15 8.16
CA THR A 347 -2.46 1.66 6.83
C THR A 347 -1.66 2.33 5.71
N CYS A 348 -1.41 3.65 5.79
CA CYS A 348 -0.59 4.36 4.80
C CYS A 348 0.87 3.91 4.82
N ALA A 349 1.42 3.57 5.99
CA ALA A 349 2.78 3.05 6.11
C ALA A 349 2.91 1.68 5.42
N ALA A 350 1.92 0.79 5.59
CA ALA A 350 1.87 -0.48 4.87
C ALA A 350 1.85 -0.26 3.34
N ILE A 351 1.02 0.67 2.83
CA ILE A 351 0.99 1.03 1.40
C ILE A 351 2.35 1.55 0.92
N SER A 352 3.02 2.40 1.71
CA SER A 352 4.33 2.95 1.35
C SER A 352 5.41 1.87 1.25
N MET A 353 5.34 0.83 2.09
CA MET A 353 6.23 -0.34 2.00
C MET A 353 5.99 -1.14 0.72
N VAL A 354 4.74 -1.29 0.27
CA VAL A 354 4.46 -1.93 -1.02
C VAL A 354 5.14 -1.17 -2.16
N TYR A 355 5.07 0.17 -2.16
CA TYR A 355 5.76 1.00 -3.15
C TYR A 355 7.27 0.82 -3.13
N LEU A 356 7.87 0.80 -1.94
CA LEU A 356 9.31 0.58 -1.77
C LEU A 356 9.73 -0.81 -2.25
N PHE A 357 9.11 -1.88 -1.72
CA PHE A 357 9.51 -3.25 -2.04
C PHE A 357 9.32 -3.57 -3.52
N HIS A 358 8.25 -3.08 -4.15
CA HIS A 358 8.06 -3.25 -5.58
C HIS A 358 9.19 -2.60 -6.40
N ARG A 359 9.62 -1.38 -6.06
CA ARG A 359 10.71 -0.67 -6.72
C ARG A 359 12.06 -1.38 -6.53
N MET A 360 12.31 -1.87 -5.32
CA MET A 360 13.51 -2.67 -5.05
C MET A 360 13.52 -3.96 -5.86
N PHE A 361 12.37 -4.62 -6.05
CA PHE A 361 12.26 -5.75 -6.96
C PHE A 361 12.54 -5.34 -8.41
N LEU A 362 11.95 -4.27 -8.92
CA LEU A 362 12.18 -3.79 -10.29
C LEU A 362 13.66 -3.46 -10.55
N MET A 363 14.38 -3.04 -9.51
CA MET A 363 15.81 -2.73 -9.56
C MET A 363 16.69 -3.97 -9.52
N GLN A 364 16.35 -4.98 -8.70
CA GLN A 364 17.27 -6.09 -8.36
C GLN A 364 16.81 -7.48 -8.83
N GLY A 365 15.51 -7.65 -9.11
CA GLY A 365 14.92 -8.93 -9.54
C GLY A 365 14.92 -10.01 -8.46
N ASP A 366 14.94 -9.64 -7.18
CA ASP A 366 15.00 -10.57 -6.06
C ASP A 366 13.59 -10.76 -5.47
N ALA A 367 13.13 -12.00 -5.40
CA ALA A 367 11.81 -12.38 -4.89
C ALA A 367 11.60 -12.01 -3.42
N LYS A 368 12.66 -11.84 -2.64
CA LYS A 368 12.56 -11.43 -1.23
C LYS A 368 11.76 -10.13 -1.04
N TYR A 369 11.85 -9.20 -1.98
CA TYR A 369 11.05 -7.97 -1.94
C TYR A 369 9.58 -8.23 -2.26
N ILE A 370 9.30 -9.19 -3.15
CA ILE A 370 7.92 -9.59 -3.43
C ILE A 370 7.32 -10.37 -2.26
N ASP A 371 8.13 -11.14 -1.53
CA ASP A 371 7.70 -11.85 -0.32
C ASP A 371 7.26 -10.85 0.78
N CYS A 372 8.06 -9.80 1.01
CA CYS A 372 7.67 -8.72 1.90
C CYS A 372 6.41 -8.00 1.38
N MET A 373 6.37 -7.67 0.09
CA MET A 373 5.21 -7.01 -0.52
C MET A 373 3.94 -7.85 -0.38
N GLU A 374 3.99 -9.16 -0.64
CA GLU A 374 2.85 -10.06 -0.51
C GLU A 374 2.34 -10.10 0.93
N ARG A 375 3.22 -10.28 1.92
CA ARG A 375 2.87 -10.26 3.34
C ARG A 375 2.18 -8.95 3.72
N THR A 376 2.75 -7.83 3.32
CA THR A 376 2.17 -6.49 3.56
C THR A 376 0.81 -6.36 2.90
N LEU A 377 0.64 -6.79 1.65
CA LEU A 377 -0.62 -6.74 0.90
C LEU A 377 -1.72 -7.57 1.57
N TYR A 378 -1.44 -8.82 1.89
CA TYR A 378 -2.44 -9.77 2.39
C TYR A 378 -2.80 -9.60 3.87
N ASN A 379 -2.06 -8.78 4.60
CA ASN A 379 -2.32 -8.54 6.03
C ASN A 379 -2.37 -7.03 6.34
N GLY A 380 -1.24 -6.31 6.31
CA GLY A 380 -1.17 -4.91 6.74
C GLY A 380 -2.00 -3.93 5.91
N VAL A 381 -2.06 -4.10 4.58
CA VAL A 381 -2.81 -3.19 3.70
C VAL A 381 -4.31 -3.47 3.75
N ILE A 382 -4.72 -4.74 3.50
CA ILE A 382 -6.15 -5.05 3.40
C ILE A 382 -6.87 -5.06 4.75
N SER A 383 -6.15 -5.17 5.88
CA SER A 383 -6.70 -4.93 7.21
C SER A 383 -7.23 -3.49 7.35
N GLY A 384 -6.60 -2.54 6.67
CA GLY A 384 -6.98 -1.13 6.67
C GLY A 384 -8.36 -0.83 6.10
N MET A 385 -9.00 -1.77 5.40
CA MET A 385 -10.30 -1.59 4.75
C MET A 385 -11.21 -2.80 5.05
N SER A 386 -12.46 -2.54 5.45
CA SER A 386 -13.47 -3.60 5.56
C SER A 386 -13.71 -4.27 4.20
N VAL A 387 -14.15 -5.53 4.20
CA VAL A 387 -14.32 -6.31 2.96
C VAL A 387 -15.34 -5.68 1.99
N ASP A 388 -16.31 -4.92 2.50
CA ASP A 388 -17.30 -4.15 1.74
C ASP A 388 -16.79 -2.79 1.26
N GLY A 389 -15.61 -2.33 1.75
CA GLY A 389 -14.99 -1.07 1.35
C GLY A 389 -15.50 0.19 2.04
N GLY A 390 -16.37 0.06 3.06
CA GLY A 390 -17.08 1.20 3.68
C GLY A 390 -16.52 1.67 5.03
N ARG A 391 -15.57 0.93 5.63
CA ARG A 391 -14.99 1.26 6.93
C ARG A 391 -13.49 1.01 6.95
N PHE A 392 -12.75 1.74 7.77
CA PHE A 392 -11.29 1.82 7.68
C PHE A 392 -10.63 1.77 9.06
N PHE A 393 -9.44 1.17 9.10
CA PHE A 393 -8.47 1.39 10.16
C PHE A 393 -7.46 2.46 9.76
N TYR A 394 -7.08 3.26 10.73
CA TYR A 394 -5.89 4.12 10.68
C TYR A 394 -4.72 3.31 11.25
N PRO A 395 -4.64 3.02 12.58
CA PRO A 395 -3.72 2.05 13.15
C PRO A 395 -4.23 0.62 12.97
N ASN A 396 -3.30 -0.33 12.89
CA ASN A 396 -3.57 -1.76 12.77
C ASN A 396 -2.79 -2.52 13.87
N PRO A 397 -3.29 -2.55 15.11
CA PRO A 397 -2.62 -3.24 16.22
C PRO A 397 -2.65 -4.77 16.05
N LEU A 398 -1.72 -5.47 16.74
CA LEU A 398 -1.68 -6.93 16.76
C LEU A 398 -2.35 -7.53 18.00
N SER A 399 -2.86 -6.69 18.89
CA SER A 399 -3.72 -7.05 20.01
C SER A 399 -4.72 -5.92 20.24
N SER A 400 -5.91 -6.23 20.71
CA SER A 400 -6.98 -5.27 21.04
C SER A 400 -7.68 -5.70 22.30
N ASP A 401 -7.92 -4.76 23.20
CA ASP A 401 -8.68 -4.90 24.46
C ASP A 401 -10.13 -4.40 24.33
N GLY A 402 -10.71 -4.50 23.15
CA GLY A 402 -12.08 -4.07 22.86
C GLY A 402 -12.22 -2.57 22.54
N ASN A 403 -11.10 -1.82 22.47
CA ASN A 403 -11.15 -0.36 22.25
C ASN A 403 -10.85 0.05 20.81
N THR A 404 -10.56 -0.91 19.91
CA THR A 404 -10.23 -0.62 18.51
C THR A 404 -11.40 -0.99 17.61
N GLU A 405 -11.83 -0.04 16.76
CA GLU A 405 -12.90 -0.26 15.79
C GLU A 405 -12.63 0.44 14.48
N ARG A 406 -12.98 -0.21 13.35
CA ARG A 406 -12.96 0.45 12.03
C ARG A 406 -13.96 1.60 11.99
N GLN A 407 -13.48 2.75 11.54
CA GLN A 407 -14.28 3.96 11.44
C GLN A 407 -14.85 4.16 10.04
N PRO A 408 -16.05 4.76 9.88
CA PRO A 408 -16.60 5.08 8.56
C PRO A 408 -15.77 6.15 7.82
N TRP A 409 -15.08 7.02 8.57
CA TRP A 409 -14.20 8.05 8.04
C TRP A 409 -13.35 8.67 9.16
N PHE A 410 -12.35 9.48 8.80
CA PHE A 410 -11.50 10.21 9.73
C PHE A 410 -11.45 11.71 9.41
N GLY A 411 -11.23 12.54 10.40
CA GLY A 411 -11.02 13.99 10.23
C GLY A 411 -9.76 14.31 9.43
N CYS A 412 -8.68 13.54 9.66
CA CYS A 412 -7.54 13.42 8.78
C CYS A 412 -7.70 12.12 7.98
N ALA A 413 -8.14 12.20 6.73
CA ALA A 413 -8.58 11.04 5.96
C ALA A 413 -7.49 10.44 5.09
N CYS A 414 -6.21 10.48 5.52
CA CYS A 414 -5.11 9.98 4.71
C CYS A 414 -5.24 8.49 4.38
N CYS A 415 -5.61 7.63 5.32
CA CYS A 415 -5.71 6.19 5.12
C CYS A 415 -6.85 5.78 4.17
N PRO A 416 -8.10 6.24 4.36
CA PRO A 416 -9.18 5.94 3.41
C PRO A 416 -8.89 6.42 2.00
N SER A 417 -8.42 7.67 1.83
CA SER A 417 -8.10 8.24 0.53
C SER A 417 -6.89 7.56 -0.13
N ASN A 418 -5.92 7.08 0.67
CA ASN A 418 -4.78 6.31 0.16
C ASN A 418 -5.20 4.91 -0.31
N LEU A 419 -6.09 4.22 0.41
CA LEU A 419 -6.69 2.95 -0.05
C LEU A 419 -7.50 3.15 -1.33
N CYS A 420 -8.25 4.26 -1.43
CA CYS A 420 -9.01 4.65 -2.60
C CYS A 420 -8.14 4.66 -3.88
N ARG A 421 -6.93 5.22 -3.81
CA ARG A 421 -6.00 5.26 -4.95
C ARG A 421 -5.17 3.98 -5.12
N PHE A 422 -4.90 3.25 -4.03
CA PHE A 422 -4.01 2.10 -4.06
C PHE A 422 -4.69 0.83 -4.60
N ILE A 423 -5.86 0.46 -4.07
CA ILE A 423 -6.52 -0.81 -4.39
C ILE A 423 -6.78 -1.00 -5.89
N PRO A 424 -7.27 0.01 -6.65
CA PRO A 424 -7.44 -0.14 -8.09
C PRO A 424 -6.16 -0.39 -8.88
N SER A 425 -5.00 0.01 -8.35
CA SER A 425 -3.69 -0.17 -9.01
C SER A 425 -3.06 -1.55 -8.78
N PHE A 426 -3.62 -2.37 -7.88
CA PHE A 426 -3.10 -3.69 -7.50
C PHE A 426 -2.70 -4.58 -8.69
N PRO A 427 -3.46 -4.66 -9.81
CA PRO A 427 -3.09 -5.57 -10.90
C PRO A 427 -1.71 -5.30 -11.51
N GLY A 428 -1.18 -4.09 -11.33
CA GLY A 428 0.15 -3.71 -11.79
C GLY A 428 1.31 -4.39 -11.03
N TYR A 429 1.06 -5.02 -9.90
CA TYR A 429 2.09 -5.71 -9.12
C TYR A 429 2.22 -7.21 -9.46
N VAL A 430 1.31 -7.74 -10.29
CA VAL A 430 1.21 -9.18 -10.57
C VAL A 430 2.34 -9.66 -11.48
N TYR A 431 2.70 -8.87 -12.49
CA TYR A 431 3.69 -9.27 -13.51
C TYR A 431 4.71 -8.16 -13.77
N ALA A 432 5.90 -8.59 -14.21
CA ALA A 432 6.93 -7.70 -14.74
C ALA A 432 7.70 -8.38 -15.88
N VAL A 433 8.39 -7.60 -16.69
CA VAL A 433 9.16 -8.08 -17.84
C VAL A 433 10.57 -7.52 -17.82
N LYS A 434 11.56 -8.37 -18.09
CA LYS A 434 12.93 -7.97 -18.39
C LYS A 434 13.39 -8.73 -19.62
N ASP A 435 13.74 -8.01 -20.67
CA ASP A 435 14.16 -8.63 -21.94
C ASP A 435 13.13 -9.69 -22.41
N ARG A 436 13.56 -10.94 -22.50
CA ARG A 436 12.69 -12.08 -22.83
C ARG A 436 12.22 -12.88 -21.62
N THR A 437 12.18 -12.28 -20.44
CA THR A 437 11.73 -12.95 -19.20
C THR A 437 10.47 -12.30 -18.68
N LEU A 438 9.41 -13.09 -18.51
CA LEU A 438 8.18 -12.72 -17.82
C LEU A 438 8.25 -13.19 -16.37
N TYR A 439 8.22 -12.25 -15.43
CA TYR A 439 8.13 -12.53 -14.00
C TYR A 439 6.66 -12.65 -13.57
N VAL A 440 6.34 -13.73 -12.86
CA VAL A 440 5.06 -13.98 -12.21
C VAL A 440 5.26 -13.78 -10.71
N ASN A 441 4.87 -12.61 -10.20
CA ASN A 441 5.18 -12.15 -8.86
C ASN A 441 4.10 -12.51 -7.84
N LEU A 442 2.83 -12.28 -8.18
CA LEU A 442 1.70 -12.52 -7.29
C LEU A 442 0.69 -13.48 -7.93
N PHE A 443 -0.03 -14.19 -7.08
CA PHE A 443 -1.02 -15.16 -7.51
C PHE A 443 -2.43 -14.64 -7.27
N THR A 444 -3.17 -14.51 -8.38
CA THR A 444 -4.59 -14.14 -8.40
C THR A 444 -5.18 -14.50 -9.76
N GLY A 445 -6.41 -14.96 -9.83
CA GLY A 445 -7.05 -15.30 -11.11
C GLY A 445 -7.21 -14.06 -11.98
N ASN A 446 -6.62 -14.09 -13.18
CA ASN A 446 -6.62 -12.95 -14.10
C ASN A 446 -6.35 -13.38 -15.56
N THR A 447 -6.55 -12.44 -16.47
CA THR A 447 -6.03 -12.51 -17.84
C THR A 447 -5.12 -11.31 -18.07
N ALA A 448 -3.86 -11.57 -18.45
CA ALA A 448 -2.85 -10.56 -18.69
C ALA A 448 -2.47 -10.47 -20.18
N HIS A 449 -2.40 -9.25 -20.69
CA HIS A 449 -1.91 -8.90 -22.02
C HIS A 449 -0.50 -8.32 -21.88
N VAL A 450 0.50 -9.15 -22.08
CA VAL A 450 1.91 -8.78 -21.85
C VAL A 450 2.62 -8.59 -23.18
N GLU A 451 3.54 -7.67 -23.26
CA GLU A 451 4.46 -7.52 -24.39
C GLU A 451 5.85 -8.02 -24.03
N ILE A 452 6.43 -8.88 -24.86
CA ILE A 452 7.81 -9.36 -24.77
C ILE A 452 8.51 -8.97 -26.07
N GLU A 453 9.47 -8.05 -25.98
CA GLU A 453 10.13 -7.45 -27.16
C GLU A 453 9.14 -6.95 -28.23
N GLY A 454 8.07 -6.26 -27.81
CA GLY A 454 7.02 -5.76 -28.71
C GLY A 454 6.13 -6.83 -29.30
N LYS A 455 6.19 -8.09 -28.83
CA LYS A 455 5.35 -9.20 -29.27
C LYS A 455 4.31 -9.54 -28.22
N ALA A 456 3.05 -9.60 -28.64
CA ALA A 456 1.93 -9.87 -27.74
C ALA A 456 1.94 -11.31 -27.20
N VAL A 457 1.81 -11.43 -25.89
CA VAL A 457 1.57 -12.68 -25.16
C VAL A 457 0.32 -12.49 -24.31
N VAL A 458 -0.64 -13.42 -24.37
CA VAL A 458 -1.80 -13.43 -23.49
C VAL A 458 -1.68 -14.63 -22.56
N LEU A 459 -1.62 -14.34 -21.27
CA LEU A 459 -1.54 -15.32 -20.20
C LEU A 459 -2.81 -15.30 -19.38
N GLU A 460 -3.35 -16.46 -19.06
CA GLU A 460 -4.43 -16.63 -18.10
C GLU A 460 -3.85 -17.29 -16.85
N GLN A 461 -4.12 -16.72 -15.69
CA GLN A 461 -3.81 -17.31 -14.40
C GLN A 461 -5.11 -17.73 -13.71
N GLN A 462 -5.22 -19.03 -13.39
CA GLN A 462 -6.35 -19.63 -12.68
C GLN A 462 -5.89 -20.11 -11.33
N THR A 463 -6.48 -19.60 -10.26
CA THR A 463 -6.15 -19.95 -8.87
C THR A 463 -7.22 -19.43 -7.91
N ASP A 464 -7.38 -20.11 -6.80
CA ASP A 464 -8.17 -19.68 -5.65
C ASP A 464 -7.28 -19.17 -4.50
N TYR A 465 -6.08 -18.72 -4.82
CA TYR A 465 -5.15 -18.14 -3.85
C TYR A 465 -5.76 -16.89 -3.17
N PRO A 466 -5.65 -16.74 -1.84
CA PRO A 466 -4.78 -17.42 -0.88
C PRO A 466 -5.43 -18.62 -0.18
N TRP A 467 -6.56 -19.14 -0.68
CA TRP A 467 -7.29 -20.23 -0.01
C TRP A 467 -6.73 -21.61 -0.30
N ASN A 468 -6.12 -21.79 -1.46
CA ASN A 468 -5.30 -22.96 -1.79
C ASN A 468 -4.07 -22.56 -2.61
N GLY A 469 -3.15 -23.52 -2.77
CA GLY A 469 -1.87 -23.31 -3.45
C GLY A 469 -1.82 -23.77 -4.90
N ASP A 470 -2.96 -24.03 -5.53
CA ASP A 470 -3.02 -24.48 -6.93
C ASP A 470 -3.03 -23.25 -7.85
N ILE A 471 -2.01 -23.12 -8.67
CA ILE A 471 -1.84 -22.04 -9.63
C ILE A 471 -1.62 -22.63 -11.02
N ASN A 472 -2.48 -22.29 -11.97
CA ASN A 472 -2.37 -22.71 -13.37
C ASN A 472 -2.16 -21.48 -14.26
N LEU A 473 -1.05 -21.47 -14.99
CA LEU A 473 -0.68 -20.42 -15.93
C LEU A 473 -0.83 -20.97 -17.34
N ARG A 474 -1.85 -20.50 -18.08
CA ARG A 474 -2.17 -20.96 -19.43
C ARG A 474 -1.80 -19.93 -20.48
N ILE A 475 -1.07 -20.33 -21.49
CA ILE A 475 -0.78 -19.48 -22.66
C ILE A 475 -2.01 -19.45 -23.58
N GLN A 476 -2.71 -18.31 -23.65
CA GLN A 476 -3.85 -18.10 -24.53
C GLN A 476 -3.43 -17.65 -25.94
N LYS A 477 -2.34 -16.83 -26.01
CA LYS A 477 -1.74 -16.35 -27.26
C LYS A 477 -0.25 -16.14 -27.05
N ASN A 478 0.57 -16.47 -28.05
CA ASN A 478 1.99 -16.18 -28.02
C ASN A 478 2.52 -15.80 -29.41
N GLN A 479 2.98 -14.56 -29.55
CA GLN A 479 3.67 -14.06 -30.75
C GLN A 479 5.20 -13.92 -30.52
N ALA A 480 5.66 -14.02 -29.27
CA ALA A 480 7.07 -13.92 -28.91
C ALA A 480 7.87 -15.21 -29.18
N LYS A 481 7.18 -16.33 -29.44
CA LYS A 481 7.74 -17.69 -29.62
C LYS A 481 8.43 -18.19 -28.34
N ALA A 482 9.76 -18.04 -28.23
CA ALA A 482 10.50 -18.44 -27.05
C ALA A 482 10.64 -17.30 -26.04
N PHE A 483 10.44 -17.58 -24.77
CA PHE A 483 10.75 -16.66 -23.66
C PHE A 483 10.87 -17.46 -22.35
N ALA A 484 11.53 -16.87 -21.35
CA ALA A 484 11.59 -17.42 -20.01
C ALA A 484 10.38 -16.97 -19.17
N MET A 485 9.77 -17.90 -18.45
CA MET A 485 8.81 -17.59 -17.41
C MET A 485 9.49 -17.79 -16.05
N ALA A 486 9.65 -16.71 -15.29
CA ALA A 486 10.22 -16.71 -13.96
C ALA A 486 9.06 -16.68 -12.94
N ILE A 487 8.79 -17.82 -12.32
CA ILE A 487 7.65 -18.01 -11.40
C ILE A 487 8.19 -17.94 -9.98
N ARG A 488 7.68 -17.01 -9.18
CA ARG A 488 8.08 -16.85 -7.77
C ARG A 488 7.69 -18.09 -6.96
N ILE A 489 8.61 -18.54 -6.12
CA ILE A 489 8.29 -19.45 -5.02
C ILE A 489 8.28 -18.61 -3.74
N PRO A 490 7.12 -18.48 -3.08
CA PRO A 490 7.00 -17.66 -1.88
C PRO A 490 7.92 -18.14 -0.75
N GLY A 491 8.50 -17.19 0.00
CA GLY A 491 9.37 -17.51 1.12
C GLY A 491 8.73 -18.42 2.15
N TRP A 492 7.45 -18.24 2.45
CA TRP A 492 6.70 -19.10 3.36
C TRP A 492 6.65 -20.57 2.89
N ALA A 493 6.67 -20.84 1.58
CA ALA A 493 6.70 -22.19 1.03
C ALA A 493 8.11 -22.85 1.06
N VAL A 494 9.14 -22.10 1.44
CA VAL A 494 10.54 -22.56 1.55
C VAL A 494 11.15 -22.27 2.92
N ASN A 495 10.32 -22.31 3.97
CA ASN A 495 10.67 -22.14 5.39
C ASN A 495 11.19 -20.75 5.78
N THR A 496 10.83 -19.72 5.02
CA THR A 496 11.28 -18.34 5.27
C THR A 496 10.05 -17.44 5.44
N PRO A 497 9.55 -17.20 6.69
CA PRO A 497 8.38 -16.32 6.92
C PRO A 497 8.64 -14.91 6.39
N VAL A 498 9.81 -14.36 6.70
CA VAL A 498 10.33 -13.11 6.16
C VAL A 498 11.80 -13.32 5.76
N PRO A 499 12.36 -12.55 4.81
CA PRO A 499 13.73 -12.76 4.34
C PRO A 499 14.79 -12.20 5.33
N SER A 500 14.69 -12.61 6.61
CA SER A 500 15.59 -12.26 7.70
C SER A 500 15.47 -13.27 8.85
N ASP A 501 16.18 -13.02 9.95
CA ASP A 501 16.11 -13.79 11.20
C ASP A 501 15.07 -13.23 12.21
N LEU A 502 14.28 -12.24 11.80
CA LEU A 502 13.27 -11.62 12.68
C LEU A 502 12.17 -12.60 13.07
N TYR A 503 11.78 -13.47 12.15
CA TYR A 503 10.79 -14.52 12.38
C TYR A 503 11.27 -15.86 11.81
N ARG A 504 10.90 -16.95 12.47
CA ARG A 504 11.18 -18.31 12.01
C ARG A 504 10.02 -19.24 12.32
N TYR A 505 9.83 -20.25 11.48
CA TYR A 505 8.91 -21.34 11.78
C TYR A 505 9.43 -22.20 12.93
N THR A 506 8.51 -22.79 13.70
CA THR A 506 8.84 -23.74 14.76
C THR A 506 9.14 -25.14 14.22
N ASP A 507 8.64 -25.43 13.02
CA ASP A 507 8.89 -26.68 12.27
C ASP A 507 9.83 -26.42 11.09
N CYS A 508 10.40 -27.47 10.55
CA CYS A 508 11.18 -27.43 9.32
C CYS A 508 10.59 -28.46 8.34
N GLN A 509 9.97 -27.96 7.27
CA GLN A 509 9.39 -28.82 6.26
C GLN A 509 10.32 -29.00 5.07
N THR A 510 10.38 -30.20 4.54
CA THR A 510 11.11 -30.49 3.29
C THR A 510 10.19 -30.23 2.11
N ARG A 511 10.61 -29.36 1.20
CA ARG A 511 10.04 -29.07 -0.11
C ARG A 511 8.50 -29.04 -0.18
N ASN A 512 7.92 -27.86 -0.21
CA ASN A 512 6.48 -27.63 -0.16
C ASN A 512 5.89 -27.13 -1.48
N TYR A 513 6.51 -27.49 -2.63
CA TYR A 513 5.96 -27.13 -3.93
C TYR A 513 6.29 -28.16 -5.03
N GLN A 514 5.41 -28.23 -6.02
CA GLN A 514 5.59 -29.02 -7.23
C GLN A 514 5.29 -28.16 -8.47
N ILE A 515 6.06 -28.35 -9.54
CA ILE A 515 5.82 -27.64 -10.81
C ILE A 515 5.82 -28.61 -11.99
N THR A 516 4.85 -28.43 -12.88
CA THR A 516 4.74 -29.21 -14.11
C THR A 516 4.48 -28.31 -15.31
N VAL A 517 4.80 -28.79 -16.51
CA VAL A 517 4.36 -28.18 -17.77
C VAL A 517 3.60 -29.23 -18.57
N ASN A 518 2.35 -28.95 -18.89
CA ASN A 518 1.44 -29.87 -19.57
C ASN A 518 1.35 -31.23 -18.81
N GLY A 519 1.30 -31.19 -17.49
CA GLY A 519 1.19 -32.36 -16.62
C GLY A 519 2.48 -33.18 -16.45
N LYS A 520 3.59 -32.73 -17.04
CA LYS A 520 4.89 -33.39 -16.88
C LYS A 520 5.78 -32.62 -15.94
N PRO A 521 6.48 -33.24 -14.99
CA PRO A 521 7.50 -32.59 -14.19
C PRO A 521 8.51 -31.87 -15.07
N VAL A 522 9.01 -30.73 -14.61
CA VAL A 522 10.02 -29.95 -15.33
C VAL A 522 11.38 -30.32 -14.77
N ASP A 523 12.20 -31.01 -15.57
CA ASP A 523 13.59 -31.30 -15.22
C ASP A 523 14.49 -30.10 -15.50
N GLY A 524 15.52 -29.93 -14.65
CA GLY A 524 16.55 -28.90 -14.85
C GLY A 524 16.06 -27.44 -14.69
N VAL A 525 15.01 -27.23 -13.92
CA VAL A 525 14.55 -25.88 -13.60
C VAL A 525 15.65 -25.12 -12.86
N LYS A 526 16.11 -24.03 -13.50
CA LYS A 526 17.06 -23.12 -12.86
C LYS A 526 16.33 -22.29 -11.80
N THR A 527 16.88 -22.23 -10.60
CA THR A 527 16.44 -21.29 -9.56
C THR A 527 17.36 -20.09 -9.52
N ASP A 528 16.80 -18.89 -9.47
CA ASP A 528 17.55 -17.65 -9.33
C ASP A 528 16.75 -16.66 -8.49
N LYS A 529 17.34 -16.13 -7.42
CA LYS A 529 16.75 -15.11 -6.54
C LYS A 529 15.28 -15.40 -6.15
N GLY A 530 14.95 -16.65 -5.83
CA GLY A 530 13.61 -17.07 -5.42
C GLY A 530 12.61 -17.32 -6.57
N TYR A 531 13.07 -17.34 -7.82
CA TYR A 531 12.25 -17.68 -8.99
C TYR A 531 12.66 -19.03 -9.59
N LEU A 532 11.66 -19.82 -10.00
CA LEU A 532 11.83 -20.94 -10.90
C LEU A 532 11.77 -20.43 -12.35
N ILE A 533 12.84 -20.66 -13.12
CA ILE A 533 12.97 -20.13 -14.48
C ILE A 533 12.77 -21.26 -15.50
N ILE A 534 11.70 -21.16 -16.30
CA ILE A 534 11.37 -22.12 -17.37
C ILE A 534 11.52 -21.40 -18.70
N ASN A 535 12.58 -21.72 -19.46
CA ASN A 535 12.83 -21.16 -20.78
C ASN A 535 12.49 -22.17 -21.87
N ARG A 536 11.53 -21.83 -22.73
CA ARG A 536 11.13 -22.69 -23.85
C ARG A 536 10.38 -21.94 -24.95
N VAL A 537 10.13 -22.60 -26.07
CA VAL A 537 9.17 -22.14 -27.08
C VAL A 537 7.77 -22.47 -26.58
N TRP A 538 7.02 -21.47 -26.20
CA TRP A 538 5.65 -21.63 -25.69
C TRP A 538 4.65 -21.71 -26.85
N LYS A 539 3.65 -22.59 -26.71
CA LYS A 539 2.54 -22.73 -27.64
C LYS A 539 1.22 -22.31 -26.98
N LYS A 540 0.27 -21.87 -27.80
CA LYS A 540 -1.11 -21.69 -27.32
C LYS A 540 -1.62 -23.01 -26.72
N GLY A 541 -2.20 -22.93 -25.52
CA GLY A 541 -2.71 -24.07 -24.77
C GLY A 541 -1.68 -24.68 -23.79
N ASP A 542 -0.39 -24.33 -23.86
CA ASP A 542 0.57 -24.77 -22.83
C ASP A 542 0.12 -24.27 -21.46
N VAL A 543 0.25 -25.14 -20.45
CA VAL A 543 -0.10 -24.86 -19.05
C VAL A 543 1.09 -25.15 -18.16
N VAL A 544 1.48 -24.17 -17.37
CA VAL A 544 2.36 -24.39 -16.22
C VAL A 544 1.48 -24.51 -14.98
N SER A 545 1.59 -25.63 -14.27
CA SER A 545 0.89 -25.85 -13.00
C SER A 545 1.92 -25.84 -11.86
N LEU A 546 1.71 -24.91 -10.92
CA LEU A 546 2.44 -24.83 -9.67
C LEU A 546 1.48 -25.23 -8.54
N HIS A 547 1.89 -26.20 -7.71
CA HIS A 547 1.22 -26.53 -6.47
C HIS A 547 2.11 -26.10 -5.29
N LEU A 548 1.55 -25.34 -4.36
CA LEU A 548 2.16 -24.92 -3.11
C LEU A 548 1.42 -25.57 -1.96
N ASP A 549 2.10 -26.41 -1.18
CA ASP A 549 1.52 -26.89 0.08
C ASP A 549 1.27 -25.69 1.00
N MET A 550 0.09 -25.63 1.61
CA MET A 550 -0.30 -24.58 2.54
C MET A 550 -0.67 -25.15 3.92
N PRO A 551 0.27 -25.76 4.63
CA PRO A 551 0.01 -26.19 6.01
C PRO A 551 -0.18 -24.98 6.91
N VAL A 552 -0.92 -25.17 8.00
CA VAL A 552 -0.93 -24.22 9.11
C VAL A 552 0.37 -24.36 9.86
N ARG A 553 1.03 -23.24 10.15
CA ARG A 553 2.36 -23.22 10.80
C ARG A 553 2.40 -22.20 11.93
N THR A 554 3.17 -22.51 12.95
CA THR A 554 3.50 -21.58 14.02
C THR A 554 4.83 -20.87 13.75
N VAL A 555 4.86 -19.60 14.10
CA VAL A 555 6.01 -18.70 13.92
C VAL A 555 6.42 -18.16 15.29
N VAL A 556 7.71 -18.09 15.55
CA VAL A 556 8.29 -17.39 16.70
C VAL A 556 9.11 -16.21 16.25
N ALA A 557 9.10 -15.16 17.05
CA ALA A 557 9.92 -13.98 16.82
C ALA A 557 11.37 -14.18 17.29
N ASN A 558 12.26 -13.33 16.78
CA ASN A 558 13.62 -13.20 17.32
C ASN A 558 13.55 -12.90 18.83
N PRO A 559 14.37 -13.53 19.69
CA PRO A 559 14.33 -13.31 21.14
C PRO A 559 14.54 -11.86 21.60
N GLN A 560 15.04 -10.98 20.74
CA GLN A 560 15.17 -9.56 21.02
C GLN A 560 13.82 -8.81 20.96
N VAL A 561 12.79 -9.38 20.31
CA VAL A 561 11.42 -8.85 20.37
C VAL A 561 10.81 -9.29 21.69
N THR A 562 10.86 -8.41 22.67
CA THR A 562 10.48 -8.70 24.07
C THR A 562 9.00 -9.00 24.23
N ASP A 563 8.16 -8.34 23.45
CA ASP A 563 6.70 -8.47 23.52
C ASP A 563 6.18 -9.83 23.04
N ASP A 564 6.97 -10.55 22.22
CA ASP A 564 6.57 -11.84 21.65
C ASP A 564 7.28 -13.03 22.32
N ARG A 565 8.03 -12.81 23.40
CA ARG A 565 8.71 -13.91 24.12
C ARG A 565 7.73 -14.90 24.71
N GLY A 566 7.95 -16.19 24.43
CA GLY A 566 7.08 -17.27 24.89
C GLY A 566 5.73 -17.34 24.18
N ARG A 567 5.62 -16.66 23.04
CA ARG A 567 4.42 -16.59 22.20
C ARG A 567 4.67 -17.12 20.80
N VAL A 568 3.61 -17.49 20.12
CA VAL A 568 3.62 -17.91 18.71
C VAL A 568 2.53 -17.19 17.95
N ALA A 569 2.82 -16.80 16.72
CA ALA A 569 1.81 -16.43 15.72
C ALA A 569 1.47 -17.64 14.85
N VAL A 570 0.28 -17.63 14.27
CA VAL A 570 -0.19 -18.68 13.35
C VAL A 570 -0.35 -18.10 11.95
N GLU A 571 0.17 -18.82 10.96
CA GLU A 571 -0.02 -18.43 9.56
C GLU A 571 -0.32 -19.63 8.65
N ARG A 572 -0.97 -19.36 7.52
CA ARG A 572 -1.24 -20.32 6.46
C ARG A 572 -1.10 -19.64 5.10
N GLY A 573 -0.13 -20.10 4.30
CA GLY A 573 0.24 -19.38 3.08
C GLY A 573 0.66 -17.94 3.38
N PRO A 574 0.13 -16.92 2.66
CA PRO A 574 0.47 -15.52 2.91
C PRO A 574 -0.29 -14.88 4.08
N LEU A 575 -1.29 -15.57 4.65
CA LEU A 575 -2.19 -15.03 5.65
C LEU A 575 -1.68 -15.29 7.07
N VAL A 576 -1.63 -14.23 7.87
CA VAL A 576 -1.49 -14.27 9.33
C VAL A 576 -2.87 -14.39 9.95
N TYR A 577 -2.99 -15.11 11.04
CA TYR A 577 -4.24 -15.38 11.74
C TYR A 577 -4.24 -14.73 13.12
N CYS A 578 -5.42 -14.41 13.62
CA CYS A 578 -5.64 -13.89 14.96
C CYS A 578 -6.84 -14.57 15.62
N ALA A 579 -6.86 -14.59 16.95
CA ALA A 579 -8.05 -14.88 17.73
C ALA A 579 -8.90 -13.62 17.86
N GLU A 580 -10.22 -13.72 17.74
CA GLU A 580 -11.18 -12.65 18.05
C GLU A 580 -12.19 -13.21 19.04
N ALA A 581 -12.58 -12.44 20.07
CA ALA A 581 -13.44 -12.95 21.13
C ALA A 581 -14.83 -13.37 20.63
N ALA A 582 -15.34 -12.70 19.60
CA ALA A 582 -16.61 -13.08 18.95
C ALA A 582 -16.66 -14.50 18.40
N ASP A 583 -15.51 -15.12 18.12
CA ASP A 583 -15.39 -16.53 17.71
C ASP A 583 -15.12 -17.47 18.90
N ASN A 584 -14.81 -16.93 20.09
CA ASN A 584 -14.28 -17.65 21.25
C ASN A 584 -15.00 -17.29 22.56
N THR A 585 -16.32 -17.30 22.53
CA THR A 585 -17.18 -16.79 23.63
C THR A 585 -17.15 -17.60 24.92
N SER A 586 -16.55 -18.81 24.91
CA SER A 586 -16.50 -19.71 26.08
C SER A 586 -15.37 -19.36 27.07
N HIS A 587 -14.39 -18.56 26.66
CA HIS A 587 -13.23 -18.19 27.47
C HIS A 587 -12.58 -16.91 26.93
N SER A 588 -11.77 -16.24 27.77
CA SER A 588 -10.96 -15.11 27.31
C SER A 588 -9.84 -15.57 26.38
N ILE A 589 -9.73 -14.97 25.20
CA ILE A 589 -8.66 -15.27 24.24
C ILE A 589 -7.27 -14.98 24.81
N PHE A 590 -7.13 -13.99 25.70
CA PHE A 590 -5.87 -13.65 26.36
C PHE A 590 -5.39 -14.69 27.38
N ARG A 591 -6.23 -15.63 27.75
CA ARG A 591 -5.91 -16.70 28.71
C ARG A 591 -5.72 -18.05 28.05
N PHE A 592 -5.76 -18.11 26.73
CA PHE A 592 -5.51 -19.33 25.97
C PHE A 592 -4.02 -19.64 25.93
N LEU A 593 -3.65 -20.88 26.20
CA LEU A 593 -2.29 -21.41 26.03
C LEU A 593 -2.22 -22.26 24.78
N MET A 594 -1.44 -21.84 23.82
CA MET A 594 -1.13 -22.59 22.61
C MET A 594 -0.22 -23.78 22.98
N PRO A 595 -0.58 -25.03 22.65
CA PRO A 595 0.29 -26.18 22.90
C PRO A 595 1.59 -26.08 22.08
N THR A 596 2.65 -26.74 22.56
CA THR A 596 3.95 -26.76 21.86
C THR A 596 3.92 -27.52 20.53
N ASN A 597 3.01 -28.49 20.40
CA ASN A 597 2.79 -29.28 19.18
C ASN A 597 1.30 -29.22 18.80
N PRO A 598 0.83 -28.07 18.31
CA PRO A 598 -0.58 -27.87 18.01
C PRO A 598 -1.03 -28.74 16.83
N GLN A 599 -2.25 -29.27 16.96
CA GLN A 599 -2.94 -29.92 15.85
C GLN A 599 -4.00 -28.95 15.34
N PHE A 600 -3.85 -28.57 14.09
CA PHE A 600 -4.73 -27.58 13.46
C PHE A 600 -5.77 -28.25 12.56
N ASN A 601 -7.00 -27.75 12.62
CA ASN A 601 -8.08 -28.11 11.71
C ASN A 601 -8.51 -26.87 10.93
N VAL A 602 -8.45 -26.91 9.59
CA VAL A 602 -8.88 -25.82 8.71
C VAL A 602 -10.34 -26.03 8.35
N VAL A 603 -11.18 -25.05 8.66
CA VAL A 603 -12.63 -25.10 8.45
C VAL A 603 -13.13 -23.91 7.64
N ASP A 604 -14.17 -24.13 6.84
CA ASP A 604 -14.90 -23.05 6.19
C ASP A 604 -15.78 -22.34 7.22
N ARG A 605 -15.68 -21.00 7.28
CA ARG A 605 -16.47 -20.19 8.19
C ARG A 605 -17.01 -18.97 7.48
N THR A 606 -18.26 -18.60 7.77
CA THR A 606 -18.86 -17.34 7.35
C THR A 606 -18.81 -16.35 8.50
N ILE A 607 -18.23 -15.18 8.25
CA ILE A 607 -18.27 -14.05 9.18
C ILE A 607 -19.45 -13.19 8.80
N ASN A 608 -20.40 -13.07 9.74
CA ASN A 608 -21.55 -12.18 9.64
C ASN A 608 -21.25 -10.93 10.48
N GLY A 609 -20.83 -9.90 9.79
CA GLY A 609 -20.44 -8.63 10.39
C GLY A 609 -21.61 -7.66 10.56
N GLN A 610 -21.30 -6.49 11.13
CA GLN A 610 -22.22 -5.35 11.16
C GLN A 610 -22.49 -4.83 9.73
N HIS A 611 -23.48 -3.97 9.57
CA HIS A 611 -23.83 -3.33 8.30
C HIS A 611 -24.14 -4.30 7.15
N GLN A 612 -24.66 -5.50 7.47
CA GLN A 612 -25.02 -6.56 6.50
C GLN A 612 -23.79 -7.13 5.74
N VAL A 613 -22.59 -6.94 6.25
CA VAL A 613 -21.38 -7.53 5.69
C VAL A 613 -21.36 -9.03 5.98
N SER A 614 -21.23 -9.86 4.95
CA SER A 614 -21.09 -11.31 5.10
C SER A 614 -20.09 -11.86 4.10
N PHE A 615 -19.11 -12.62 4.57
CA PHE A 615 -18.06 -13.19 3.72
C PHE A 615 -17.48 -14.47 4.30
N GLY A 616 -16.99 -15.34 3.41
CA GLY A 616 -16.34 -16.60 3.78
C GLY A 616 -14.85 -16.45 4.04
N VAL A 617 -14.35 -17.22 5.00
CA VAL A 617 -12.92 -17.38 5.29
C VAL A 617 -12.58 -18.85 5.55
N LYS A 618 -11.31 -19.21 5.40
CA LYS A 618 -10.75 -20.42 5.99
C LYS A 618 -10.31 -20.09 7.42
N ALA A 619 -11.07 -20.51 8.41
CA ALA A 619 -10.70 -20.41 9.82
C ALA A 619 -9.84 -21.59 10.25
N ILE A 620 -9.15 -21.46 11.37
CA ILE A 620 -8.29 -22.49 11.94
C ILE A 620 -8.77 -22.76 13.36
N GLU A 621 -9.09 -24.03 13.66
CA GLU A 621 -9.38 -24.48 15.01
C GLU A 621 -8.17 -25.19 15.60
N VAL A 622 -7.90 -24.96 16.88
CA VAL A 622 -6.83 -25.63 17.64
C VAL A 622 -7.29 -25.92 19.06
N ASP A 623 -7.08 -27.16 19.51
CA ASP A 623 -7.29 -27.54 20.88
C ASP A 623 -6.09 -27.13 21.74
N GLY A 624 -6.35 -26.55 22.90
CA GLY A 624 -5.35 -26.06 23.84
C GLY A 624 -5.95 -25.93 25.25
N GLN A 625 -5.43 -25.00 26.02
CA GLN A 625 -5.86 -24.81 27.42
C GLN A 625 -6.20 -23.37 27.70
N THR A 626 -7.18 -23.13 28.58
CA THR A 626 -7.41 -21.79 29.16
C THR A 626 -7.00 -21.81 30.63
N VAL A 627 -6.50 -20.66 31.09
CA VAL A 627 -6.02 -20.46 32.46
C VAL A 627 -6.95 -19.47 33.16
N ASP A 628 -7.66 -19.97 34.17
CA ASP A 628 -8.56 -19.16 35.00
C ASP A 628 -8.09 -19.13 36.45
N THR A 629 -8.72 -18.31 37.25
CA THR A 629 -8.52 -18.27 38.70
C THR A 629 -9.84 -18.68 39.38
N ASP A 630 -9.79 -19.67 40.25
CA ASP A 630 -10.95 -20.07 41.04
C ASP A 630 -11.31 -19.06 42.14
N ALA A 631 -12.39 -19.28 42.85
CA ALA A 631 -12.88 -18.39 43.89
C ALA A 631 -11.88 -18.24 45.06
N ASP A 632 -10.96 -19.18 45.24
CA ASP A 632 -9.91 -19.17 46.28
C ASP A 632 -8.60 -18.51 45.76
N GLY A 633 -8.58 -18.01 44.51
CA GLY A 633 -7.40 -17.41 43.89
C GLY A 633 -6.39 -18.43 43.37
N ARG A 634 -6.77 -19.72 43.23
CA ARG A 634 -5.88 -20.76 42.70
C ARG A 634 -5.99 -20.83 41.18
N VAL A 635 -4.84 -20.99 40.50
CA VAL A 635 -4.80 -21.20 39.05
C VAL A 635 -5.51 -22.52 38.69
N LYS A 636 -6.48 -22.42 37.81
CA LYS A 636 -7.21 -23.51 37.20
C LYS A 636 -6.92 -23.57 35.71
N VAL A 637 -6.43 -24.68 35.24
CA VAL A 637 -6.19 -24.94 33.79
C VAL A 637 -7.27 -25.89 33.30
N SER A 638 -7.90 -25.60 32.18
CA SER A 638 -8.96 -26.41 31.57
C SER A 638 -8.75 -26.51 30.07
N ASP A 639 -9.04 -27.67 29.50
CA ASP A 639 -8.98 -27.87 28.06
C ASP A 639 -10.06 -27.04 27.35
N THR A 640 -9.70 -26.45 26.23
CA THR A 640 -10.59 -25.62 25.41
C THR A 640 -10.16 -25.65 23.96
N ARG A 641 -11.00 -25.10 23.10
CA ARG A 641 -10.70 -24.90 21.67
C ARG A 641 -10.67 -23.42 21.34
N LEU A 642 -9.67 -23.00 20.58
CA LEU A 642 -9.56 -21.66 20.02
C LEU A 642 -9.85 -21.69 18.52
N THR A 643 -10.63 -20.73 18.05
CA THR A 643 -10.85 -20.45 16.63
C THR A 643 -10.08 -19.23 16.23
N LEU A 644 -9.28 -19.34 15.17
CA LEU A 644 -8.51 -18.26 14.57
C LEU A 644 -9.09 -17.90 13.20
N ILE A 645 -9.11 -16.63 12.89
CA ILE A 645 -9.53 -16.10 11.59
C ILE A 645 -8.37 -15.32 10.96
N PRO A 646 -8.36 -15.13 9.61
CA PRO A 646 -7.34 -14.28 8.98
C PRO A 646 -7.35 -12.87 9.57
N TYR A 647 -6.17 -12.32 9.84
CA TYR A 647 -6.00 -11.01 10.49
C TYR A 647 -6.80 -9.87 9.83
N TYR A 648 -6.93 -9.85 8.51
CA TYR A 648 -7.74 -8.83 7.84
C TYR A 648 -9.24 -8.93 8.13
N ALA A 649 -9.70 -10.09 8.64
CA ALA A 649 -11.12 -10.38 8.83
C ALA A 649 -11.65 -9.94 10.20
N TRP A 650 -10.77 -9.64 11.18
CA TRP A 650 -11.21 -9.21 12.51
C TRP A 650 -11.92 -7.86 12.47
N ASN A 651 -12.67 -7.53 13.51
CA ASN A 651 -13.37 -6.26 13.70
C ASN A 651 -14.47 -5.94 12.65
N HIS A 652 -14.99 -6.94 11.95
CA HIS A 652 -16.21 -6.76 11.14
C HIS A 652 -17.49 -6.86 11.96
N ARG A 653 -17.39 -7.34 13.21
CA ARG A 653 -18.49 -7.52 14.16
C ARG A 653 -18.56 -6.40 15.21
N GLY A 654 -17.74 -5.37 15.09
CA GLY A 654 -17.58 -4.25 16.01
C GLY A 654 -16.27 -4.35 16.80
N ALA A 655 -16.09 -3.43 17.76
CA ALA A 655 -14.95 -3.44 18.65
C ALA A 655 -14.96 -4.71 19.51
N ASP A 656 -13.82 -5.40 19.57
CA ASP A 656 -13.71 -6.68 20.29
C ASP A 656 -12.25 -6.93 20.72
N ASP A 657 -12.08 -7.89 21.65
CA ASP A 657 -10.76 -8.41 21.99
C ASP A 657 -10.17 -9.15 20.80
N MET A 658 -8.90 -8.94 20.53
CA MET A 658 -8.19 -9.63 19.45
C MET A 658 -6.73 -9.88 19.82
N GLU A 659 -6.15 -11.00 19.39
CA GLU A 659 -4.73 -11.34 19.62
C GLU A 659 -4.13 -12.12 18.44
N VAL A 660 -2.96 -11.67 17.97
CA VAL A 660 -2.14 -12.36 16.96
C VAL A 660 -1.13 -13.30 17.61
N TRP A 661 -0.43 -12.85 18.66
CA TRP A 661 0.63 -13.59 19.32
C TRP A 661 0.13 -14.33 20.53
N LEU A 662 -0.04 -15.65 20.42
CA LEU A 662 -0.66 -16.52 21.42
C LEU A 662 0.39 -17.09 22.38
N PRO A 663 0.19 -16.98 23.71
CA PRO A 663 1.14 -17.48 24.70
C PRO A 663 1.20 -19.01 24.71
N GLN A 664 2.40 -19.56 25.01
CA GLN A 664 2.64 -20.99 25.15
C GLN A 664 2.89 -21.42 26.59
N SER A 665 2.95 -20.48 27.52
CA SER A 665 3.13 -20.78 28.94
C SER A 665 2.39 -19.76 29.82
N ILE A 666 2.17 -20.12 31.09
CA ILE A 666 1.53 -19.23 32.07
C ILE A 666 2.36 -17.96 32.29
N GLU A 667 3.68 -18.05 32.23
CA GLU A 667 4.59 -16.90 32.36
C GLU A 667 4.39 -15.90 31.23
N ALA A 668 4.09 -16.40 30.01
CA ALA A 668 3.82 -15.55 28.84
C ALA A 668 2.44 -14.85 28.89
N LEU A 669 1.52 -15.29 29.79
CA LEU A 669 0.24 -14.59 30.03
C LEU A 669 0.44 -13.27 30.83
N GLY A 670 1.53 -13.13 31.57
CA GLY A 670 1.73 -12.12 32.62
C GLY A 670 1.79 -10.65 32.17
N ASN A 671 1.73 -10.34 30.89
CA ASN A 671 1.92 -8.99 30.34
C ASN A 671 0.63 -8.32 29.85
N TYR A 672 -0.53 -8.96 30.02
CA TYR A 672 -1.81 -8.38 29.62
C TYR A 672 -2.73 -8.26 30.88
N ARG A 673 -2.84 -7.05 31.36
CA ARG A 673 -3.92 -6.62 32.25
C ARG A 673 -4.74 -5.55 31.55
#